data_8e1c453fe12bd9d961384d96c2968094
#
_entry.id   8e1c453fe12bd9d961384d96c2968094
#
_cell.length_a   1.000
_cell.length_b   1.000
_cell.length_c   1.000
_cell.angle_alpha   90.00
_cell.angle_beta   90.00
_cell.angle_gamma   90.00
#
_symmetry.space_group_name_H-M   'P 1'
#
loop_
_entity.id
_entity.type
_entity.pdbx_description
1 polymer ?
#
loop_
_entity_poly.entity_id
_entity_poly.type
_entity_poly.pdbx_seq_one_letter_code
_entity_poly.pdbx_strand_id
1 'polypeptide(L)'
;MIFLVSGTNGVYSLYLGIRALDKESINNTFANSLSNFIEGIWPGVKCSREKGTLDDIKKQICQKYDYVDALTGIPSMESQYKSIYPATIDTLLSGMRNKNFAYMVIADPIPESDVDNILFQCREFNGQAESLKSFNFSENMSSSVGKSVAYAHTVQQSTSVQDGTSTSRKSMWGAAAGGLVLASCIFPPAGAITAAVSTAGAVIKGANEIAGIDFIGNFTPTKSVSHSVTKTEGTSDTKTTSDSYTDQQGKSVSQNIVNKQIEAASEHLFYHSKRFENGKALGCWSVGVYVLAENKNDLQSASMQLKSIVSGQESVFEPVRIHHIDDVIEDSLPQTLGNMAAPTIRIKSFNGQYFQHPLGQHFNDLRTVLTTKELSYYINLPLHTVPGISVVNSSPEFSLNEQILGSEQTIEIGNMLYGGSTTNMSFKIPVGQLSRHTLLAGINGTGKTNTVQAILNGIGKLPFLVIEPAKTEYVDWAIEYNKSHKDNPIDIYIPGCKKYKGNFIPNQLHLNPFEIVWLKEDQEPNILSHIDRLKSTFAAAFPMYDILPVLMEDLIYTVYQNKSTDWLNTIPQFGRTMPPTLNSMSVSVDNVIGNRGYEERVERNMKACLNTRIDSLKRGWKGDLLNVVKSTPWHSLFGKPCVINLSYVGDDVDKSFFMALILQFLYEYRTAQAEVGMIDFNDNGCKHLTIIEEAHRVMSKCDNQELPQYKSAMMFSNMLSEIRAYGEGLLLVDQVPTRLIPDAIKNTNLKIIHRLVAEDDAKAIGESMGLSKEQRMIIPKLLTGQCVINSSLSTDTYWLKVNKVK
;
A
#
# COMPACT_ATOMS: atom_id res chain seq x y z
N MET A 1 2.64 25.87 -10.95
CA MET A 1 3.01 24.52 -10.51
C MET A 1 4.16 24.01 -11.36
N ILE A 2 5.11 23.33 -10.75
CA ILE A 2 6.30 22.82 -11.45
C ILE A 2 6.44 21.34 -11.08
N PHE A 3 6.60 20.51 -12.10
CA PHE A 3 6.90 19.10 -11.96
C PHE A 3 8.19 18.82 -12.70
N LEU A 4 9.14 18.20 -12.02
CA LEU A 4 10.45 17.89 -12.59
C LEU A 4 10.84 16.47 -12.25
N VAL A 5 11.27 15.74 -13.27
CA VAL A 5 11.92 14.45 -13.12
C VAL A 5 13.32 14.58 -13.68
N SER A 6 14.32 14.23 -12.91
CA SER A 6 15.72 14.26 -13.30
C SER A 6 16.31 12.85 -13.20
N GLY A 7 16.94 12.39 -14.28
CA GLY A 7 17.73 11.17 -14.32
C GLY A 7 19.22 11.50 -14.37
N THR A 8 19.97 11.04 -13.39
CA THR A 8 21.41 11.25 -13.30
C THR A 8 22.11 9.95 -12.92
N ASN A 9 23.04 9.48 -13.75
CA ASN A 9 23.79 8.24 -13.49
C ASN A 9 22.91 7.02 -13.19
N GLY A 10 21.74 6.93 -13.83
CA GLY A 10 20.80 5.82 -13.65
C GLY A 10 19.93 5.90 -12.39
N VAL A 11 20.01 7.00 -11.64
CA VAL A 11 19.14 7.26 -10.48
C VAL A 11 18.18 8.39 -10.82
N TYR A 12 16.91 8.21 -10.50
CA TYR A 12 15.88 9.19 -10.78
C TYR A 12 15.47 9.93 -9.51
N SER A 13 15.21 11.22 -9.69
CA SER A 13 14.67 12.09 -8.64
C SER A 13 13.44 12.82 -9.16
N LEU A 14 12.42 12.91 -8.36
CA LEU A 14 11.17 13.57 -8.70
C LEU A 14 10.97 14.77 -7.76
N TYR A 15 10.68 15.91 -8.35
CA TYR A 15 10.48 17.15 -7.63
C TYR A 15 9.12 17.75 -8.00
N LEU A 16 8.41 18.21 -7.01
CA LEU A 16 7.19 18.97 -7.16
C LEU A 16 7.34 20.32 -6.48
N GLY A 17 7.05 21.39 -7.20
CA GLY A 17 7.24 22.74 -6.72
C GLY A 17 6.05 23.66 -7.02
N ILE A 18 5.94 24.70 -6.22
CA ILE A 18 5.00 25.81 -6.43
C ILE A 18 5.83 27.08 -6.59
N ARG A 19 5.52 27.82 -7.65
CA ARG A 19 6.07 29.17 -7.88
C ARG A 19 4.98 30.18 -7.55
N ALA A 20 5.29 31.13 -6.65
CA ALA A 20 4.44 32.27 -6.43
C ALA A 20 4.93 33.47 -7.23
N LEU A 21 4.00 34.26 -7.71
CA LEU A 21 4.30 35.50 -8.43
C LEU A 21 4.74 36.61 -7.47
N ASP A 22 4.31 36.56 -6.20
CA ASP A 22 4.64 37.51 -5.16
C ASP A 22 5.53 36.91 -4.06
N LYS A 23 6.58 37.65 -3.65
CA LYS A 23 7.53 37.22 -2.59
C LYS A 23 6.86 36.99 -1.23
N GLU A 24 5.75 37.66 -0.95
CA GLU A 24 5.02 37.58 0.32
C GLU A 24 4.13 36.34 0.48
N SER A 25 3.72 35.72 -0.64
CA SER A 25 2.72 34.66 -0.61
C SER A 25 3.29 33.25 -0.41
N ILE A 26 4.61 33.03 -0.49
CA ILE A 26 5.22 31.73 -0.19
C ILE A 26 5.60 31.67 1.30
N ASN A 27 4.63 31.45 2.14
CA ASN A 27 4.90 31.00 3.51
C ASN A 27 5.20 29.49 3.53
N ASN A 28 5.99 29.07 4.50
CA ASN A 28 6.23 27.64 4.80
C ASN A 28 4.92 26.83 4.90
N THR A 29 3.81 27.47 5.16
CA THR A 29 2.46 26.92 5.22
C THR A 29 2.02 26.25 3.91
N PHE A 30 2.23 26.89 2.75
CA PHE A 30 1.84 26.30 1.47
C PHE A 30 2.67 25.07 1.10
N ALA A 31 3.97 25.09 1.37
CA ALA A 31 4.83 23.94 1.11
C ALA A 31 4.49 22.76 2.03
N ASN A 32 4.19 23.03 3.31
CA ASN A 32 3.73 22.00 4.25
C ASN A 32 2.35 21.46 3.85
N SER A 33 1.44 22.33 3.42
CA SER A 33 0.12 21.91 2.93
C SER A 33 0.22 21.03 1.69
N LEU A 34 1.13 21.33 0.74
CA LEU A 34 1.37 20.50 -0.42
C LEU A 34 1.95 19.13 -0.03
N SER A 35 2.93 19.09 0.87
CA SER A 35 3.49 17.85 1.38
C SER A 35 2.43 16.99 2.05
N ASN A 36 1.65 17.57 2.96
CA ASN A 36 0.57 16.88 3.66
C ASN A 36 -0.51 16.37 2.69
N PHE A 37 -0.83 17.16 1.66
CA PHE A 37 -1.80 16.77 0.64
C PHE A 37 -1.32 15.59 -0.21
N ILE A 38 -0.04 15.61 -0.63
CA ILE A 38 0.58 14.52 -1.38
C ILE A 38 0.63 13.25 -0.51
N GLU A 39 1.08 13.35 0.73
CA GLU A 39 1.14 12.25 1.67
C GLU A 39 -0.25 11.68 2.00
N GLY A 40 -1.28 12.52 2.00
CA GLY A 40 -2.67 12.11 2.20
C GLY A 40 -3.27 11.36 1.00
N ILE A 41 -2.96 11.81 -0.23
CA ILE A 41 -3.45 11.15 -1.45
C ILE A 41 -2.69 9.86 -1.76
N TRP A 42 -1.36 9.85 -1.52
CA TRP A 42 -0.49 8.69 -1.74
C TRP A 42 0.15 8.24 -0.42
N PRO A 43 -0.56 7.42 0.37
CA PRO A 43 -0.02 6.90 1.63
C PRO A 43 1.30 6.16 1.40
N GLY A 44 2.33 6.56 2.15
CA GLY A 44 3.68 5.99 2.02
C GLY A 44 4.67 6.81 1.19
N VAL A 45 4.21 7.84 0.47
CA VAL A 45 5.12 8.85 -0.12
C VAL A 45 5.70 9.68 1.02
N LYS A 46 7.02 9.88 0.99
CA LYS A 46 7.72 10.79 1.90
C LYS A 46 8.24 11.97 1.10
N CYS A 47 7.76 13.15 1.43
CA CYS A 47 8.26 14.39 0.88
C CYS A 47 9.39 14.94 1.76
N SER A 48 10.60 15.10 1.20
CA SER A 48 11.70 15.77 1.89
C SER A 48 11.88 17.19 1.35
N ARG A 49 12.18 18.13 2.24
CA ARG A 49 12.51 19.51 1.89
C ARG A 49 13.91 19.82 2.40
N GLU A 50 14.88 19.72 1.53
CA GLU A 50 16.27 20.01 1.86
C GLU A 50 16.64 21.44 1.45
N LYS A 51 17.39 22.13 2.30
CA LYS A 51 17.94 23.45 1.97
C LYS A 51 19.02 23.29 0.88
N GLY A 52 18.96 24.13 -0.15
CA GLY A 52 19.92 24.08 -1.26
C GLY A 52 19.49 23.27 -2.47
N THR A 53 18.48 22.39 -2.35
CA THR A 53 18.00 21.55 -3.45
C THR A 53 17.65 22.37 -4.70
N LEU A 54 17.05 23.55 -4.55
CA LEU A 54 16.69 24.41 -5.67
C LEU A 54 17.95 24.93 -6.41
N ASP A 55 18.99 25.33 -5.67
CA ASP A 55 20.23 25.82 -6.27
C ASP A 55 20.99 24.69 -6.99
N ASP A 56 20.94 23.48 -6.45
CA ASP A 56 21.54 22.30 -7.07
C ASP A 56 20.80 21.92 -8.36
N ILE A 57 19.46 21.92 -8.35
CA ILE A 57 18.63 21.71 -9.54
C ILE A 57 18.91 22.77 -10.59
N LYS A 58 18.99 24.03 -10.19
CA LYS A 58 19.29 25.15 -11.07
C LYS A 58 20.67 24.98 -11.74
N LYS A 59 21.69 24.64 -10.96
CA LYS A 59 23.03 24.33 -11.51
C LYS A 59 22.98 23.16 -12.49
N GLN A 60 22.27 22.10 -12.13
CA GLN A 60 22.12 20.93 -13.00
C GLN A 60 21.47 21.30 -14.32
N ILE A 61 20.37 22.03 -14.32
CA ILE A 61 19.66 22.44 -15.53
C ILE A 61 20.50 23.38 -16.38
N CYS A 62 21.15 24.40 -15.76
CA CYS A 62 21.89 25.41 -16.49
C CYS A 62 23.26 24.93 -17.01
N GLN A 63 23.90 23.97 -16.36
CA GLN A 63 25.28 23.59 -16.63
C GLN A 63 25.44 22.22 -17.27
N LYS A 64 24.39 21.36 -17.24
CA LYS A 64 24.52 19.98 -17.65
C LYS A 64 23.76 19.63 -18.92
N TYR A 65 22.68 20.36 -19.21
CA TYR A 65 21.82 20.05 -20.35
C TYR A 65 21.96 21.11 -21.45
N ASP A 66 22.54 20.69 -22.58
CA ASP A 66 22.80 21.59 -23.72
C ASP A 66 21.67 21.57 -24.76
N TYR A 67 20.81 20.55 -24.72
CA TYR A 67 19.76 20.36 -25.72
C TYR A 67 18.38 20.35 -25.05
N VAL A 68 17.42 21.05 -25.65
CA VAL A 68 16.06 21.22 -25.14
C VAL A 68 15.04 21.00 -26.25
N ASP A 69 14.03 20.20 -25.96
CA ASP A 69 12.80 20.07 -26.76
C ASP A 69 11.61 20.61 -25.98
N ALA A 70 10.68 21.23 -26.67
CA ALA A 70 9.37 21.58 -26.13
C ALA A 70 8.30 20.69 -26.78
N LEU A 71 7.32 20.26 -25.98
CA LEU A 71 6.17 19.53 -26.49
C LEU A 71 4.93 20.40 -26.38
N THR A 72 4.12 20.40 -27.44
CA THR A 72 2.80 21.07 -27.47
C THR A 72 1.74 20.08 -27.93
N GLY A 73 0.49 20.42 -27.72
CA GLY A 73 -0.66 19.59 -28.12
C GLY A 73 -1.42 19.01 -26.93
N ILE A 74 -2.55 18.41 -27.20
CA ILE A 74 -3.44 17.87 -26.19
C ILE A 74 -3.04 16.43 -25.89
N PRO A 75 -2.62 16.14 -24.64
CA PRO A 75 -2.34 14.77 -24.23
C PRO A 75 -3.61 13.96 -24.08
N SER A 76 -3.55 12.68 -24.38
CA SER A 76 -4.63 11.73 -24.23
C SER A 76 -4.11 10.37 -23.85
N MET A 77 -4.82 9.64 -23.01
CA MET A 77 -4.50 8.25 -22.68
C MET A 77 -5.57 7.33 -23.25
N GLU A 78 -5.16 6.34 -23.99
CA GLU A 78 -6.07 5.35 -24.55
C GLU A 78 -6.64 4.44 -23.46
N SER A 79 -7.98 4.42 -23.33
CA SER A 79 -8.66 3.74 -22.21
C SER A 79 -8.56 2.23 -22.26
N GLN A 80 -8.32 1.63 -23.43
CA GLN A 80 -8.28 0.18 -23.63
C GLN A 80 -7.04 -0.51 -23.04
N TYR A 81 -5.93 0.23 -22.86
CA TYR A 81 -4.66 -0.31 -22.38
C TYR A 81 -4.33 0.07 -20.93
N LYS A 82 -5.22 0.82 -20.24
CA LYS A 82 -4.98 1.28 -18.87
C LYS A 82 -4.74 0.17 -17.86
N SER A 83 -5.25 -1.02 -18.08
CA SER A 83 -5.07 -2.16 -17.16
C SER A 83 -3.82 -2.99 -17.45
N ILE A 84 -3.30 -2.93 -18.68
CA ILE A 84 -2.18 -3.78 -19.13
C ILE A 84 -0.88 -2.98 -19.19
N TYR A 85 -0.94 -1.75 -19.69
CA TYR A 85 0.19 -0.84 -19.76
C TYR A 85 -0.24 0.52 -19.21
N PRO A 86 -0.02 0.80 -17.93
CA PRO A 86 -0.20 2.15 -17.43
C PRO A 86 0.76 3.06 -18.21
N ALA A 87 0.22 3.92 -19.07
CA ALA A 87 0.96 4.95 -19.77
C ALA A 87 1.38 6.02 -18.76
N THR A 88 2.32 5.70 -17.93
CA THR A 88 2.80 6.51 -16.84
C THR A 88 4.25 6.88 -17.08
N ILE A 89 4.76 7.77 -16.24
CA ILE A 89 6.14 8.16 -16.23
C ILE A 89 7.10 6.95 -16.10
N ASP A 90 6.64 5.83 -15.54
CA ASP A 90 7.42 4.58 -15.45
C ASP A 90 7.96 4.12 -16.80
N THR A 91 7.14 4.28 -17.85
CA THR A 91 7.55 3.89 -19.22
C THR A 91 8.70 4.76 -19.71
N LEU A 92 8.62 6.08 -19.47
CA LEU A 92 9.70 7.01 -19.80
C LEU A 92 10.96 6.67 -19.00
N LEU A 93 10.83 6.49 -17.68
CA LEU A 93 11.96 6.18 -16.80
C LEU A 93 12.61 4.84 -17.14
N SER A 94 11.82 3.85 -17.48
CA SER A 94 12.33 2.54 -17.91
C SER A 94 13.06 2.59 -19.24
N GLY A 95 12.54 3.38 -20.21
CA GLY A 95 13.14 3.55 -21.53
C GLY A 95 14.40 4.41 -21.51
N MET A 96 14.53 5.31 -20.54
CA MET A 96 15.68 6.20 -20.36
C MET A 96 16.72 5.66 -19.37
N ARG A 97 16.74 4.35 -19.12
CA ARG A 97 17.64 3.70 -18.17
C ARG A 97 19.11 4.05 -18.46
N ASN A 98 19.84 4.48 -17.43
CA ASN A 98 21.25 4.88 -17.47
C ASN A 98 21.54 6.10 -18.36
N LYS A 99 20.55 6.92 -18.69
CA LYS A 99 20.73 8.16 -19.46
C LYS A 99 20.55 9.37 -18.55
N ASN A 100 21.23 10.47 -18.93
CA ASN A 100 21.11 11.74 -18.23
C ASN A 100 20.11 12.62 -18.97
N PHE A 101 18.98 12.90 -18.33
CA PHE A 101 17.93 13.74 -18.88
C PHE A 101 17.13 14.42 -17.78
N ALA A 102 16.39 15.45 -18.16
CA ALA A 102 15.36 16.03 -17.31
C ALA A 102 14.05 16.17 -18.10
N TYR A 103 12.96 15.93 -17.43
CA TYR A 103 11.61 16.16 -17.91
C TYR A 103 10.93 17.16 -17.00
N MET A 104 10.54 18.31 -17.56
CA MET A 104 9.99 19.43 -16.79
C MET A 104 8.65 19.86 -17.34
N VAL A 105 7.68 20.01 -16.45
CA VAL A 105 6.36 20.60 -16.75
C VAL A 105 6.17 21.82 -15.88
N ILE A 106 5.91 22.94 -16.54
CA ILE A 106 5.62 24.22 -15.88
C ILE A 106 4.19 24.60 -16.26
N ALA A 107 3.32 24.68 -15.27
CA ALA A 107 1.91 24.98 -15.45
C ALA A 107 1.52 26.23 -14.64
N ASP A 108 1.09 27.25 -15.37
CA ASP A 108 0.59 28.50 -14.81
C ASP A 108 -0.94 28.50 -14.87
N PRO A 109 -1.64 28.76 -13.76
CA PRO A 109 -3.10 28.77 -13.76
C PRO A 109 -3.62 29.92 -14.62
N ILE A 110 -4.68 29.66 -15.38
CA ILE A 110 -5.38 30.68 -16.17
C ILE A 110 -6.57 31.19 -15.34
N PRO A 111 -6.70 32.52 -15.15
CA PRO A 111 -7.85 33.09 -14.45
C PRO A 111 -9.16 32.71 -15.12
N GLU A 112 -10.22 32.53 -14.35
CA GLU A 112 -11.55 32.17 -14.87
C GLU A 112 -12.07 33.17 -15.92
N SER A 113 -11.80 34.46 -15.72
CA SER A 113 -12.13 35.52 -16.69
C SER A 113 -11.51 35.31 -18.07
N ASP A 114 -10.27 34.83 -18.09
CA ASP A 114 -9.54 34.55 -19.33
C ASP A 114 -10.09 33.28 -20.01
N VAL A 115 -10.47 32.27 -19.23
CA VAL A 115 -11.13 31.05 -19.74
C VAL A 115 -12.49 31.43 -20.36
N ASP A 116 -13.27 32.29 -19.71
CA ASP A 116 -14.55 32.80 -20.26
C ASP A 116 -14.36 33.56 -21.55
N ASN A 117 -13.32 34.36 -21.65
CA ASN A 117 -12.99 35.06 -22.88
C ASN A 117 -12.59 34.09 -24.01
N ILE A 118 -11.77 33.08 -23.71
CA ILE A 118 -11.41 32.03 -24.68
C ILE A 118 -12.68 31.30 -25.16
N LEU A 119 -13.56 30.92 -24.25
CA LEU A 119 -14.83 30.29 -24.57
C LEU A 119 -15.69 31.16 -25.46
N PHE A 120 -15.82 32.45 -25.11
CA PHE A 120 -16.58 33.42 -25.93
C PHE A 120 -16.01 33.49 -27.34
N GLN A 121 -14.70 33.64 -27.49
CA GLN A 121 -14.02 33.68 -28.79
C GLN A 121 -14.22 32.39 -29.59
N CYS A 122 -14.07 31.22 -28.95
CA CYS A 122 -14.32 29.94 -29.61
C CYS A 122 -15.75 29.83 -30.13
N ARG A 123 -16.76 30.28 -29.36
CA ARG A 123 -18.17 30.23 -29.75
C ARG A 123 -18.49 31.24 -30.87
N GLU A 124 -17.91 32.43 -30.80
CA GLU A 124 -18.05 33.46 -31.84
C GLU A 124 -17.48 32.98 -33.18
N PHE A 125 -16.25 32.44 -33.17
CA PHE A 125 -15.65 31.89 -34.38
C PHE A 125 -16.38 30.65 -34.90
N ASN A 126 -16.90 29.81 -34.01
CA ASN A 126 -17.71 28.69 -34.43
C ASN A 126 -19.01 29.12 -35.06
N GLY A 127 -19.69 30.13 -34.53
CA GLY A 127 -20.89 30.75 -35.13
C GLY A 127 -20.59 31.29 -36.51
N GLN A 128 -19.46 31.98 -36.70
CA GLN A 128 -19.05 32.46 -38.02
C GLN A 128 -18.75 31.29 -38.97
N ALA A 129 -18.03 30.25 -38.52
CA ALA A 129 -17.77 29.05 -39.32
C ALA A 129 -19.05 28.33 -39.72
N GLU A 130 -19.98 28.10 -38.80
CA GLU A 130 -21.29 27.49 -39.12
C GLU A 130 -22.08 28.29 -40.16
N SER A 131 -22.06 29.63 -40.12
CA SER A 131 -22.72 30.47 -41.10
C SER A 131 -22.12 30.35 -42.51
N LEU A 132 -20.88 29.96 -42.60
CA LEU A 132 -20.12 29.81 -43.87
C LEU A 132 -20.01 28.34 -44.31
N LYS A 133 -20.52 27.42 -43.55
CA LYS A 133 -20.38 25.96 -43.78
C LYS A 133 -21.15 25.50 -45.00
N SER A 134 -22.37 26.06 -45.23
CA SER A 134 -23.20 25.67 -46.33
C SER A 134 -23.85 26.84 -47.04
N PHE A 135 -23.85 26.81 -48.35
CA PHE A 135 -24.54 27.78 -49.20
C PHE A 135 -25.60 27.08 -50.01
N ASN A 136 -26.83 27.56 -49.90
CA ASN A 136 -27.93 27.16 -50.74
C ASN A 136 -28.01 28.07 -51.97
N PHE A 137 -27.74 27.52 -53.12
CA PHE A 137 -27.99 28.19 -54.41
C PHE A 137 -29.30 27.69 -54.97
N SER A 138 -30.27 28.62 -55.12
CA SER A 138 -31.56 28.30 -55.76
C SER A 138 -31.76 29.15 -57.02
N GLU A 139 -31.88 28.48 -58.15
CA GLU A 139 -32.23 29.12 -59.41
C GLU A 139 -33.63 28.76 -59.72
N ASN A 140 -34.52 29.76 -59.79
CA ASN A 140 -35.91 29.60 -60.17
C ASN A 140 -36.11 30.06 -61.66
N MET A 141 -36.31 29.07 -62.51
CA MET A 141 -36.69 29.37 -63.94
C MET A 141 -38.21 29.21 -64.05
N SER A 142 -38.85 30.30 -64.24
CA SER A 142 -40.30 30.31 -64.61
C SER A 142 -40.46 30.73 -66.09
N SER A 143 -40.99 29.87 -66.87
CA SER A 143 -41.46 30.23 -68.24
C SER A 143 -42.96 30.18 -68.28
N SER A 144 -43.54 31.30 -68.61
CA SER A 144 -44.95 31.38 -68.86
C SER A 144 -45.17 31.53 -70.38
N VAL A 145 -45.93 30.60 -70.98
CA VAL A 145 -46.37 30.69 -72.38
C VAL A 145 -47.86 31.07 -72.39
N GLY A 146 -48.13 32.30 -72.66
CA GLY A 146 -49.49 32.74 -72.88
C GLY A 146 -49.81 32.67 -74.36
N LYS A 147 -50.83 31.90 -74.72
CA LYS A 147 -51.50 32.03 -76.06
C LYS A 147 -52.68 32.95 -75.96
N SER A 148 -52.45 34.17 -76.36
CA SER A 148 -53.64 35.06 -76.74
C SER A 148 -53.73 35.06 -78.21
N VAL A 149 -54.97 34.83 -78.72
CA VAL A 149 -55.32 34.95 -80.11
C VAL A 149 -55.64 36.42 -80.32
N ALA A 150 -54.64 37.24 -80.48
CA ALA A 150 -54.66 38.56 -81.08
C ALA A 150 -53.21 38.94 -81.45
N TYR A 151 -53.02 39.32 -82.69
CA TYR A 151 -51.78 39.68 -83.32
C TYR A 151 -51.00 40.72 -82.52
N ALA A 152 -50.06 40.28 -81.60
CA ALA A 152 -48.91 41.03 -81.17
C ALA A 152 -47.95 40.08 -80.36
N HIS A 153 -46.80 39.69 -80.96
CA HIS A 153 -45.73 39.02 -80.27
C HIS A 153 -45.07 40.05 -79.35
N THR A 154 -45.27 39.88 -78.02
CA THR A 154 -44.40 40.53 -77.03
C THR A 154 -43.80 39.48 -76.23
N VAL A 155 -42.54 39.20 -76.51
CA VAL A 155 -41.68 38.34 -75.62
C VAL A 155 -41.17 39.25 -74.51
N GLN A 156 -41.69 39.17 -73.29
CA GLN A 156 -41.12 39.82 -72.15
C GLN A 156 -40.23 38.77 -71.46
N GLN A 157 -38.94 38.86 -71.69
CA GLN A 157 -37.93 38.25 -70.88
C GLN A 157 -37.68 39.15 -69.69
N SER A 158 -38.26 38.90 -68.53
CA SER A 158 -37.89 39.57 -67.26
C SER A 158 -36.77 38.78 -66.60
N THR A 159 -35.54 39.12 -66.89
CA THR A 159 -34.44 38.82 -66.12
C THR A 159 -34.30 39.85 -65.03
N SER A 160 -34.85 39.56 -63.83
CA SER A 160 -34.53 40.32 -62.63
C SER A 160 -33.20 39.85 -62.06
N VAL A 161 -32.16 40.45 -62.57
CA VAL A 161 -30.85 40.33 -61.89
C VAL A 161 -30.85 41.40 -60.81
N GLN A 162 -30.99 40.97 -59.56
CA GLN A 162 -30.75 41.88 -58.48
C GLN A 162 -29.26 42.12 -58.38
N ASP A 163 -28.75 43.24 -58.77
CA ASP A 163 -27.35 43.69 -58.71
C ASP A 163 -26.85 43.94 -57.30
N GLY A 164 -27.58 43.47 -56.26
CA GLY A 164 -27.18 43.58 -54.84
C GLY A 164 -26.23 42.54 -54.33
N THR A 165 -25.94 41.52 -55.13
CA THR A 165 -25.17 40.36 -54.63
C THR A 165 -23.69 40.41 -54.89
N SER A 166 -23.15 41.32 -55.63
CA SER A 166 -21.73 41.37 -55.95
C SER A 166 -20.83 41.87 -54.78
N THR A 167 -21.37 42.80 -53.99
CA THR A 167 -20.65 43.31 -52.82
C THR A 167 -20.70 42.34 -51.60
N SER A 168 -21.81 41.65 -51.45
CA SER A 168 -21.93 40.63 -50.40
C SER A 168 -21.12 39.37 -50.70
N ARG A 169 -20.96 39.03 -51.98
CA ARG A 169 -20.08 37.92 -52.40
C ARG A 169 -18.61 38.17 -52.03
N LYS A 170 -18.09 39.37 -52.26
CA LYS A 170 -16.70 39.69 -51.92
C LYS A 170 -16.46 39.70 -50.40
N SER A 171 -17.39 40.23 -49.63
CA SER A 171 -17.30 40.23 -48.18
C SER A 171 -17.48 38.83 -47.57
N MET A 172 -18.31 37.97 -48.12
CA MET A 172 -18.53 36.60 -47.68
C MET A 172 -17.32 35.71 -47.95
N TRP A 173 -16.67 35.87 -49.11
CA TRP A 173 -15.43 35.17 -49.43
C TRP A 173 -14.25 35.66 -48.56
N GLY A 174 -14.21 36.94 -48.24
CA GLY A 174 -13.25 37.51 -47.32
C GLY A 174 -13.42 36.95 -45.92
N ALA A 175 -14.64 36.80 -45.43
CA ALA A 175 -14.97 36.20 -44.15
C ALA A 175 -14.67 34.68 -44.12
N ALA A 176 -14.98 33.98 -45.23
CA ALA A 176 -14.64 32.57 -45.36
C ALA A 176 -13.13 32.33 -45.38
N ALA A 177 -12.37 33.14 -46.08
CA ALA A 177 -10.92 33.10 -46.05
C ALA A 177 -10.36 33.51 -44.67
N GLY A 178 -10.96 34.49 -44.03
CA GLY A 178 -10.64 34.92 -42.68
C GLY A 178 -10.88 33.82 -41.64
N GLY A 179 -12.01 33.12 -41.73
CA GLY A 179 -12.34 31.97 -40.85
C GLY A 179 -11.42 30.79 -41.04
N LEU A 180 -11.00 30.50 -42.26
CA LEU A 180 -10.03 29.44 -42.57
C LEU A 180 -8.60 29.75 -42.04
N VAL A 181 -8.22 31.02 -42.16
CA VAL A 181 -6.93 31.48 -41.61
C VAL A 181 -6.96 31.46 -40.07
N LEU A 182 -8.05 31.86 -39.47
CA LEU A 182 -8.23 31.78 -38.01
C LEU A 182 -8.18 30.34 -37.52
N ALA A 183 -8.87 29.41 -38.18
CA ALA A 183 -8.83 28.00 -37.81
C ALA A 183 -7.43 27.39 -37.94
N SER A 184 -6.69 27.75 -38.98
CA SER A 184 -5.30 27.26 -39.17
C SER A 184 -4.28 27.94 -38.22
N CYS A 185 -4.59 29.14 -37.74
CA CYS A 185 -3.79 29.86 -36.76
C CYS A 185 -4.07 29.43 -35.34
N ILE A 186 -5.30 28.99 -35.03
CA ILE A 186 -5.70 28.50 -33.71
C ILE A 186 -5.09 27.15 -33.45
N PHE A 187 -5.02 26.27 -34.48
CA PHE A 187 -4.55 24.90 -34.36
C PHE A 187 -3.64 24.54 -35.54
N PRO A 188 -2.36 25.00 -35.55
CA PRO A 188 -1.48 24.74 -36.67
C PRO A 188 -1.17 23.25 -36.85
N PRO A 189 -1.35 22.66 -38.06
CA PRO A 189 -1.01 21.29 -38.35
C PRO A 189 0.51 21.06 -38.23
N ALA A 190 0.92 19.82 -37.87
CA ALA A 190 2.31 19.47 -37.71
C ALA A 190 3.15 19.79 -38.94
N GLY A 191 4.28 20.46 -38.74
CA GLY A 191 5.18 20.90 -39.81
C GLY A 191 4.86 22.27 -40.39
N ALA A 192 3.83 22.96 -39.93
CA ALA A 192 3.34 24.20 -40.55
C ALA A 192 3.78 25.50 -39.86
N ILE A 193 4.72 25.45 -38.90
CA ILE A 193 5.25 26.71 -38.36
C ILE A 193 5.84 27.54 -39.47
N THR A 194 6.58 26.91 -40.39
CA THR A 194 7.09 27.57 -41.61
C THR A 194 6.01 27.84 -42.66
N ALA A 195 5.04 26.96 -42.84
CA ALA A 195 3.97 27.10 -43.78
C ALA A 195 2.86 28.06 -43.28
N ALA A 196 2.53 28.09 -42.01
CA ALA A 196 1.56 29.03 -41.42
C ALA A 196 2.12 30.45 -41.45
N VAL A 197 3.41 30.65 -41.24
CA VAL A 197 4.06 31.95 -41.37
C VAL A 197 4.02 32.42 -42.83
N SER A 198 4.22 31.51 -43.81
CA SER A 198 4.13 31.88 -45.25
C SER A 198 2.70 32.14 -45.70
N THR A 199 1.69 31.42 -45.23
CA THR A 199 0.28 31.62 -45.56
C THR A 199 -0.32 32.81 -44.78
N ALA A 200 0.02 33.03 -43.54
CA ALA A 200 -0.43 34.22 -42.79
C ALA A 200 0.19 35.49 -43.40
N GLY A 201 1.47 35.43 -43.81
CA GLY A 201 2.12 36.52 -44.52
C GLY A 201 1.49 36.82 -45.87
N ALA A 202 1.05 35.82 -46.63
CA ALA A 202 0.29 35.98 -47.88
C ALA A 202 -1.10 36.54 -47.67
N VAL A 203 -1.81 36.17 -46.58
CA VAL A 203 -3.17 36.66 -46.31
C VAL A 203 -3.19 38.12 -45.83
N ILE A 204 -2.17 38.57 -45.07
CA ILE A 204 -2.08 39.96 -44.63
C ILE A 204 -1.69 40.90 -45.78
N LYS A 205 -0.90 40.45 -46.73
CA LYS A 205 -0.64 41.20 -47.96
C LYS A 205 -1.78 41.17 -48.98
N GLY A 206 -2.61 40.14 -48.90
CA GLY A 206 -3.58 39.82 -49.93
C GLY A 206 -5.01 40.20 -49.71
N ALA A 207 -5.33 40.93 -48.68
CA ALA A 207 -6.71 41.45 -48.54
C ALA A 207 -7.12 42.30 -49.75
N ASN A 208 -6.14 42.87 -50.48
CA ASN A 208 -6.39 43.61 -51.71
C ASN A 208 -5.96 42.89 -53.00
N GLU A 209 -5.19 41.80 -52.97
CA GLU A 209 -4.64 41.14 -54.17
C GLU A 209 -5.07 39.68 -54.35
N ILE A 210 -5.75 39.07 -53.38
CA ILE A 210 -6.18 37.64 -53.41
C ILE A 210 -7.37 37.39 -54.33
N ALA A 211 -7.84 38.41 -55.05
CA ALA A 211 -8.83 38.22 -56.13
C ALA A 211 -8.28 37.45 -57.36
N GLY A 212 -7.00 37.13 -57.40
CA GLY A 212 -6.32 36.54 -58.55
C GLY A 212 -5.63 35.21 -58.38
N ILE A 213 -5.58 34.64 -57.21
CA ILE A 213 -4.92 33.36 -57.02
C ILE A 213 -5.98 32.24 -56.94
N ASP A 214 -5.85 31.26 -57.82
CA ASP A 214 -6.67 30.04 -57.92
C ASP A 214 -6.77 29.25 -56.64
N PHE A 215 -7.31 29.83 -55.58
CA PHE A 215 -7.75 29.11 -54.40
C PHE A 215 -8.96 28.22 -54.68
N ILE A 216 -9.62 28.43 -55.85
CA ILE A 216 -10.79 27.70 -56.34
C ILE A 216 -10.44 26.35 -56.96
N GLY A 217 -9.16 26.14 -57.38
CA GLY A 217 -8.73 24.89 -58.04
C GLY A 217 -8.66 23.65 -57.17
N ASN A 218 -8.65 23.76 -55.83
CA ASN A 218 -8.55 22.65 -54.92
C ASN A 218 -9.86 22.26 -54.20
N PHE A 219 -10.98 22.88 -54.60
CA PHE A 219 -12.28 22.49 -54.10
C PHE A 219 -12.85 21.35 -54.96
N THR A 220 -12.87 20.15 -54.41
CA THR A 220 -13.70 19.09 -54.98
C THR A 220 -15.14 19.23 -54.41
N PRO A 221 -16.09 19.76 -55.17
CA PRO A 221 -17.47 19.87 -54.69
C PRO A 221 -18.07 18.45 -54.68
N THR A 222 -18.49 18.00 -53.51
CA THR A 222 -19.34 16.80 -53.44
C THR A 222 -20.71 17.20 -53.90
N LYS A 223 -21.07 16.84 -55.14
CA LYS A 223 -22.41 17.07 -55.68
C LYS A 223 -23.39 16.06 -55.08
N SER A 224 -24.20 16.53 -54.14
CA SER A 224 -25.41 15.82 -53.82
C SER A 224 -26.54 16.50 -54.60
N VAL A 225 -26.98 15.86 -55.65
CA VAL A 225 -28.14 16.32 -56.43
C VAL A 225 -29.39 15.67 -55.86
N SER A 226 -30.18 16.43 -55.13
CA SER A 226 -31.52 16.04 -54.76
C SER A 226 -32.52 16.64 -55.72
N HIS A 227 -33.09 15.83 -56.58
CA HIS A 227 -34.23 16.25 -57.44
C HIS A 227 -35.53 16.15 -56.63
N SER A 228 -36.03 17.27 -56.16
CA SER A 228 -37.45 17.35 -55.73
C SER A 228 -38.28 18.04 -56.81
N VAL A 229 -39.14 17.28 -57.47
CA VAL A 229 -40.18 17.88 -58.40
C VAL A 229 -41.39 18.09 -57.52
N THR A 230 -41.61 19.36 -57.15
CA THR A 230 -42.89 19.74 -56.51
C THR A 230 -43.87 20.21 -57.60
N LYS A 231 -44.89 19.39 -57.90
CA LYS A 231 -46.03 19.78 -58.77
C LYS A 231 -47.04 20.45 -57.86
N THR A 232 -47.14 21.78 -58.00
CA THR A 232 -48.20 22.53 -57.31
C THR A 232 -49.28 22.83 -58.33
N GLU A 233 -50.37 22.11 -58.21
CA GLU A 233 -51.63 22.46 -58.96
C GLU A 233 -52.42 23.50 -58.11
N GLY A 234 -52.33 24.74 -58.46
CA GLY A 234 -53.16 25.80 -57.87
C GLY A 234 -54.38 26.07 -58.73
N THR A 235 -55.55 25.62 -58.30
CA THR A 235 -56.86 26.10 -58.89
C THR A 235 -57.28 27.35 -58.16
N SER A 236 -57.31 28.51 -58.90
CA SER A 236 -57.90 29.76 -58.41
C SER A 236 -59.14 29.96 -59.23
N ASP A 237 -60.32 29.83 -58.60
CA ASP A 237 -61.63 30.18 -59.17
C ASP A 237 -61.78 31.69 -59.11
N THR A 238 -61.64 32.35 -60.28
CA THR A 238 -62.20 33.71 -60.52
C THR A 238 -63.00 33.63 -61.77
N LYS A 239 -64.40 33.82 -61.60
CA LYS A 239 -65.30 33.96 -62.65
C LYS A 239 -65.06 35.26 -63.36
N THR A 240 -64.40 35.21 -64.52
CA THR A 240 -64.48 36.20 -65.59
C THR A 240 -64.27 35.41 -66.88
N THR A 241 -65.20 35.49 -67.71
CA THR A 241 -65.31 34.88 -69.02
C THR A 241 -64.23 35.39 -69.98
N SER A 242 -63.07 34.77 -69.91
CA SER A 242 -62.04 34.74 -70.94
C SER A 242 -61.18 33.50 -70.73
N ASP A 243 -61.35 32.59 -71.68
CA ASP A 243 -60.46 31.34 -71.62
C ASP A 243 -59.02 31.70 -71.90
N SER A 244 -58.28 31.85 -70.85
CA SER A 244 -56.81 31.89 -70.91
C SER A 244 -56.27 30.77 -70.07
N TYR A 245 -55.76 29.72 -70.72
CA TYR A 245 -54.99 28.69 -70.09
C TYR A 245 -53.56 29.20 -69.90
N THR A 246 -53.08 29.35 -68.67
CA THR A 246 -51.70 29.65 -68.36
C THR A 246 -51.10 28.36 -67.75
N ASP A 247 -50.26 27.66 -68.49
CA ASP A 247 -49.52 26.58 -67.97
C ASP A 247 -48.18 27.13 -67.42
N GLN A 248 -48.08 27.21 -66.11
CA GLN A 248 -46.80 27.58 -65.41
C GLN A 248 -46.07 26.38 -64.99
N GLN A 249 -45.03 26.08 -65.73
CA GLN A 249 -44.02 25.08 -65.25
C GLN A 249 -42.85 25.81 -64.64
N GLY A 250 -42.77 25.79 -63.31
CA GLY A 250 -41.57 26.21 -62.57
C GLY A 250 -40.61 25.08 -62.27
N LYS A 251 -39.41 25.14 -62.76
CA LYS A 251 -38.36 24.26 -62.32
C LYS A 251 -37.45 25.06 -61.36
N SER A 252 -37.42 24.64 -60.08
CA SER A 252 -36.38 25.11 -59.10
C SER A 252 -35.30 24.08 -58.97
N VAL A 253 -34.08 24.49 -59.17
CA VAL A 253 -32.87 23.68 -58.86
C VAL A 253 -32.20 24.29 -57.66
N SER A 254 -32.22 23.61 -56.57
CA SER A 254 -31.49 24.01 -55.40
C SER A 254 -30.22 23.11 -55.24
N GLN A 255 -29.04 23.71 -55.12
CA GLN A 255 -27.80 23.03 -54.81
C GLN A 255 -27.32 23.48 -53.46
N ASN A 256 -27.08 22.53 -52.57
CA ASN A 256 -26.43 22.79 -51.31
C ASN A 256 -24.93 22.50 -51.47
N ILE A 257 -24.11 23.52 -51.38
CA ILE A 257 -22.64 23.40 -51.45
C ILE A 257 -22.10 23.47 -50.02
N VAL A 258 -21.48 22.37 -49.55
CA VAL A 258 -20.85 22.28 -48.24
C VAL A 258 -19.33 22.50 -48.37
N ASN A 259 -18.82 23.46 -47.62
CA ASN A 259 -17.40 23.70 -47.53
C ASN A 259 -16.80 22.80 -46.47
N LYS A 260 -16.14 21.70 -46.89
CA LYS A 260 -15.56 20.70 -46.02
C LYS A 260 -14.43 21.22 -45.11
N GLN A 261 -13.69 22.25 -45.53
CA GLN A 261 -12.65 22.85 -44.72
C GLN A 261 -13.27 23.68 -43.57
N ILE A 262 -14.33 24.42 -43.83
CA ILE A 262 -15.07 25.18 -42.83
C ILE A 262 -15.81 24.21 -41.89
N GLU A 263 -16.34 23.11 -42.41
CA GLU A 263 -16.95 22.05 -41.59
C GLU A 263 -15.92 21.49 -40.58
N ALA A 264 -14.74 21.11 -41.04
CA ALA A 264 -13.66 20.65 -40.18
C ALA A 264 -13.21 21.70 -39.15
N ALA A 265 -13.11 22.96 -39.56
CA ALA A 265 -12.79 24.08 -38.67
C ALA A 265 -13.87 24.29 -37.58
N SER A 266 -15.16 24.19 -37.96
CA SER A 266 -16.25 24.24 -37.01
C SER A 266 -16.21 23.08 -36.00
N GLU A 267 -15.95 21.85 -36.45
CA GLU A 267 -15.80 20.69 -35.58
C GLU A 267 -14.63 20.88 -34.56
N HIS A 268 -13.49 21.44 -35.00
CA HIS A 268 -12.39 21.76 -34.12
C HIS A 268 -12.76 22.82 -33.07
N LEU A 269 -13.37 23.92 -33.48
CA LEU A 269 -13.82 25.01 -32.60
C LEU A 269 -14.87 24.52 -31.61
N PHE A 270 -15.80 23.69 -32.05
CA PHE A 270 -16.81 23.06 -31.19
C PHE A 270 -16.16 22.14 -30.14
N TYR A 271 -15.21 21.30 -30.57
CA TYR A 271 -14.45 20.44 -29.66
C TYR A 271 -13.72 21.25 -28.57
N HIS A 272 -12.99 22.31 -28.96
CA HIS A 272 -12.29 23.17 -28.02
C HIS A 272 -13.22 23.95 -27.11
N SER A 273 -14.35 24.43 -27.62
CA SER A 273 -15.38 25.08 -26.81
C SER A 273 -15.87 24.14 -25.70
N LYS A 274 -16.25 22.92 -26.06
CA LYS A 274 -16.72 21.91 -25.11
C LYS A 274 -15.60 21.50 -24.12
N ARG A 275 -14.36 21.40 -24.57
CA ARG A 275 -13.18 21.11 -23.77
C ARG A 275 -12.94 22.20 -22.71
N PHE A 276 -12.95 23.47 -23.07
CA PHE A 276 -12.79 24.60 -22.15
C PHE A 276 -14.00 24.77 -21.22
N GLU A 277 -15.19 24.47 -21.67
CA GLU A 277 -16.38 24.44 -20.84
C GLU A 277 -16.26 23.38 -19.73
N ASN A 278 -15.82 22.17 -20.05
CA ASN A 278 -15.50 21.14 -19.05
C ASN A 278 -14.33 21.56 -18.15
N GLY A 279 -13.33 22.25 -18.69
CA GLY A 279 -12.17 22.76 -17.97
C GLY A 279 -12.50 23.87 -16.98
N LYS A 280 -13.58 24.63 -17.22
CA LYS A 280 -14.00 25.71 -16.31
C LYS A 280 -14.29 25.21 -14.89
N ALA A 281 -14.84 24.00 -14.74
CA ALA A 281 -15.15 23.41 -13.44
C ALA A 281 -13.90 22.98 -12.64
N LEU A 282 -12.82 22.56 -13.31
CA LEU A 282 -11.62 22.01 -12.69
C LEU A 282 -10.39 22.92 -12.81
N GLY A 283 -10.51 24.00 -13.61
CA GLY A 283 -9.42 24.91 -13.93
C GLY A 283 -8.72 24.59 -15.25
N CYS A 284 -8.16 25.66 -15.85
CA CYS A 284 -7.31 25.60 -17.04
C CYS A 284 -5.92 26.15 -16.73
N TRP A 285 -4.92 25.65 -17.46
CA TRP A 285 -3.53 25.94 -17.23
C TRP A 285 -2.83 26.26 -18.54
N SER A 286 -1.94 27.25 -18.53
CA SER A 286 -0.97 27.49 -19.58
C SER A 286 0.27 26.63 -19.30
N VAL A 287 0.48 25.55 -20.08
CA VAL A 287 1.42 24.49 -19.78
C VAL A 287 2.59 24.48 -20.77
N GLY A 288 3.80 24.58 -20.24
CA GLY A 288 5.04 24.32 -20.96
C GLY A 288 5.60 22.97 -20.57
N VAL A 289 5.86 22.12 -21.56
CA VAL A 289 6.44 20.78 -21.37
C VAL A 289 7.80 20.75 -22.04
N TYR A 290 8.84 20.48 -21.26
CA TYR A 290 10.22 20.52 -21.74
C TYR A 290 10.95 19.22 -21.43
N VAL A 291 11.75 18.76 -22.39
CA VAL A 291 12.69 17.65 -22.23
C VAL A 291 14.09 18.20 -22.46
N LEU A 292 14.99 17.90 -21.54
CA LEU A 292 16.37 18.36 -21.59
C LEU A 292 17.31 17.16 -21.54
N ALA A 293 18.41 17.21 -22.27
CA ALA A 293 19.44 16.16 -22.24
C ALA A 293 20.83 16.71 -22.51
N GLU A 294 21.87 15.96 -22.15
CA GLU A 294 23.26 16.25 -22.39
C GLU A 294 23.64 16.06 -23.88
N ASN A 295 22.94 15.20 -24.59
CA ASN A 295 23.18 14.91 -25.98
C ASN A 295 21.91 14.78 -26.81
N LYS A 296 22.00 15.05 -28.10
CA LYS A 296 20.87 15.09 -29.04
C LYS A 296 20.15 13.75 -29.19
N ASN A 297 20.86 12.62 -29.10
CA ASN A 297 20.27 11.28 -29.26
C ASN A 297 19.40 10.93 -28.06
N ASP A 298 19.85 11.26 -26.83
CA ASP A 298 19.06 11.04 -25.62
C ASP A 298 17.87 11.98 -25.57
N LEU A 299 18.02 13.23 -26.03
CA LEU A 299 16.91 14.16 -26.17
C LEU A 299 15.83 13.60 -27.10
N GLN A 300 16.19 13.20 -28.30
CA GLN A 300 15.25 12.62 -29.27
C GLN A 300 14.57 11.37 -28.71
N SER A 301 15.33 10.49 -28.06
CA SER A 301 14.80 9.28 -27.44
C SER A 301 13.74 9.60 -26.37
N ALA A 302 14.04 10.53 -25.47
CA ALA A 302 13.14 10.94 -24.41
C ALA A 302 11.88 11.63 -24.94
N SER A 303 12.05 12.57 -25.88
CA SER A 303 10.95 13.33 -26.48
C SER A 303 10.02 12.44 -27.29
N MET A 304 10.55 11.46 -28.04
CA MET A 304 9.74 10.51 -28.82
C MET A 304 8.99 9.55 -27.89
N GLN A 305 9.64 9.04 -26.83
CA GLN A 305 8.97 8.19 -25.85
C GLN A 305 7.85 8.95 -25.13
N LEU A 306 8.13 10.16 -24.65
CA LEU A 306 7.12 10.99 -23.99
C LEU A 306 5.93 11.24 -24.92
N LYS A 307 6.19 11.64 -26.18
CA LYS A 307 5.15 11.82 -27.18
C LYS A 307 4.32 10.56 -27.37
N SER A 308 4.95 9.39 -27.45
CA SER A 308 4.24 8.11 -27.60
C SER A 308 3.35 7.78 -26.39
N ILE A 309 3.82 8.11 -25.20
CA ILE A 309 3.07 7.86 -23.94
C ILE A 309 1.83 8.73 -23.84
N VAL A 310 1.93 10.01 -24.25
CA VAL A 310 0.85 10.99 -24.04
C VAL A 310 -0.04 11.18 -25.26
N SER A 311 0.19 10.50 -26.39
CA SER A 311 -0.64 10.57 -27.60
C SER A 311 -1.72 9.50 -27.58
N GLY A 312 -2.97 9.89 -27.84
CA GLY A 312 -4.12 8.98 -27.89
C GLY A 312 -5.27 9.55 -28.71
N GLN A 313 -6.46 8.98 -28.56
CA GLN A 313 -7.64 9.34 -29.38
C GLN A 313 -8.05 10.80 -29.25
N GLU A 314 -7.97 11.39 -28.06
CA GLU A 314 -8.34 12.79 -27.84
C GLU A 314 -7.32 13.76 -28.44
N SER A 315 -6.11 13.30 -28.77
CA SER A 315 -5.06 14.10 -29.42
C SER A 315 -5.29 14.31 -30.93
N VAL A 316 -6.37 13.75 -31.51
CA VAL A 316 -6.66 13.85 -32.96
C VAL A 316 -6.88 15.31 -33.40
N PHE A 317 -7.54 16.09 -32.57
CA PHE A 317 -7.85 17.49 -32.87
C PHE A 317 -6.62 18.40 -32.75
N GLU A 318 -5.74 18.12 -31.76
CA GLU A 318 -4.47 18.84 -31.57
C GLU A 318 -3.37 17.84 -31.20
N PRO A 319 -2.71 17.23 -32.22
CA PRO A 319 -1.70 16.21 -32.03
C PRO A 319 -0.51 16.70 -31.22
N VAL A 320 0.05 15.84 -30.37
CA VAL A 320 1.27 16.14 -29.62
C VAL A 320 2.44 16.28 -30.59
N ARG A 321 3.15 17.41 -30.51
CA ARG A 321 4.28 17.78 -31.38
C ARG A 321 5.52 18.03 -30.56
N ILE A 322 6.67 17.66 -31.13
CA ILE A 322 7.99 17.94 -30.59
C ILE A 322 8.57 19.14 -31.37
N HIS A 323 8.99 20.14 -30.64
CA HIS A 323 9.68 21.32 -31.18
C HIS A 323 11.12 21.28 -30.70
N HIS A 324 12.04 21.05 -31.62
CA HIS A 324 13.46 21.13 -31.35
C HIS A 324 13.84 22.62 -31.23
N ILE A 325 14.39 23.01 -30.10
CA ILE A 325 14.81 24.38 -29.84
C ILE A 325 16.32 24.41 -30.08
N ASP A 326 16.69 24.61 -31.34
CA ASP A 326 18.07 24.82 -31.71
C ASP A 326 18.55 26.23 -31.34
N ASP A 327 19.86 26.45 -31.27
CA ASP A 327 20.64 27.59 -30.78
C ASP A 327 20.24 29.03 -31.22
N VAL A 328 19.11 29.18 -31.90
CA VAL A 328 18.66 30.48 -32.43
C VAL A 328 17.93 31.33 -31.40
N ILE A 329 17.58 30.76 -30.27
CA ILE A 329 16.81 31.46 -29.23
C ILE A 329 17.70 31.76 -28.05
N GLU A 330 18.33 32.89 -28.08
CA GLU A 330 18.97 33.62 -26.96
C GLU A 330 19.58 32.73 -25.84
N ASP A 331 20.81 33.00 -25.46
CA ASP A 331 21.55 32.36 -24.32
C ASP A 331 20.82 32.25 -22.98
N SER A 332 19.55 32.63 -22.96
CA SER A 332 18.73 32.73 -21.74
C SER A 332 17.82 31.49 -21.45
N LEU A 333 17.67 30.53 -22.39
CA LEU A 333 16.71 29.44 -22.24
C LEU A 333 17.04 28.48 -21.07
N PRO A 334 18.26 27.97 -20.94
CA PRO A 334 18.63 27.16 -19.78
C PRO A 334 18.54 27.94 -18.46
N GLN A 335 18.84 29.23 -18.48
CA GLN A 335 18.71 30.09 -17.31
C GLN A 335 17.25 30.32 -16.92
N THR A 336 16.37 30.49 -17.91
CA THR A 336 14.93 30.65 -17.66
C THR A 336 14.33 29.37 -17.09
N LEU A 337 14.62 28.22 -17.69
CA LEU A 337 14.20 26.93 -17.16
C LEU A 337 14.82 26.62 -15.80
N GLY A 338 16.09 26.95 -15.58
CA GLY A 338 16.78 26.85 -14.30
C GLY A 338 16.13 27.70 -13.22
N ASN A 339 15.56 28.85 -13.57
CA ASN A 339 14.75 29.67 -12.68
C ASN A 339 13.28 29.18 -12.53
N MET A 340 12.99 27.97 -13.03
CA MET A 340 11.66 27.37 -12.97
C MET A 340 10.58 28.23 -13.62
N ALA A 341 10.93 28.95 -14.70
CA ALA A 341 10.03 29.78 -15.47
C ALA A 341 9.87 29.19 -16.88
N ALA A 342 8.64 29.24 -17.39
CA ALA A 342 8.40 28.88 -18.78
C ALA A 342 8.96 29.98 -19.72
N PRO A 343 9.82 29.62 -20.68
CA PRO A 343 10.34 30.57 -21.66
C PRO A 343 9.20 31.02 -22.59
N THR A 344 9.19 32.32 -22.92
CA THR A 344 8.24 32.89 -23.88
C THR A 344 8.84 32.83 -25.27
N ILE A 345 8.54 31.74 -26.00
CA ILE A 345 9.01 31.53 -27.37
C ILE A 345 7.90 31.98 -28.33
N ARG A 346 7.98 33.18 -28.82
CA ARG A 346 6.95 33.76 -29.72
C ARG A 346 7.30 33.57 -31.20
N ILE A 347 6.32 33.27 -31.99
CA ILE A 347 6.44 33.14 -33.44
C ILE A 347 6.46 34.55 -34.06
N LYS A 348 7.44 34.84 -34.88
CA LYS A 348 7.50 36.05 -35.67
C LYS A 348 6.82 35.82 -37.02
N SER A 349 5.98 36.75 -37.43
CA SER A 349 5.38 36.77 -38.78
C SER A 349 6.45 37.19 -39.80
N PHE A 350 6.17 37.01 -41.10
CA PHE A 350 7.03 37.41 -42.22
C PHE A 350 7.40 38.91 -42.18
N ASN A 351 6.58 39.74 -41.56
CA ASN A 351 6.79 41.19 -41.43
C ASN A 351 7.66 41.56 -40.23
N GLY A 352 8.23 40.60 -39.52
CA GLY A 352 9.00 40.80 -38.31
C GLY A 352 8.16 41.13 -37.06
N GLN A 353 6.85 41.23 -37.19
CA GLN A 353 5.96 41.42 -36.06
C GLN A 353 5.64 40.10 -35.39
N TYR A 354 5.45 40.10 -34.09
CA TYR A 354 5.02 38.89 -33.36
C TYR A 354 3.56 38.58 -33.68
N PHE A 355 3.35 37.29 -33.94
CA PHE A 355 2.01 36.79 -34.18
C PHE A 355 1.17 36.93 -32.92
N GLN A 356 -0.05 37.46 -33.08
CA GLN A 356 -1.03 37.51 -32.01
C GLN A 356 -2.16 36.53 -32.32
N HIS A 357 -2.35 35.58 -31.42
CA HIS A 357 -3.35 34.54 -31.57
C HIS A 357 -4.74 35.10 -31.27
N PRO A 358 -5.78 34.80 -32.10
CA PRO A 358 -7.11 35.35 -31.91
C PRO A 358 -7.80 34.91 -30.63
N LEU A 359 -7.47 33.75 -30.09
CA LEU A 359 -8.00 33.29 -28.78
C LEU A 359 -7.30 33.90 -27.57
N GLY A 360 -6.31 34.79 -27.78
CA GLY A 360 -5.67 35.55 -26.71
C GLY A 360 -4.22 35.21 -26.45
N GLN A 361 -3.67 35.88 -25.43
CA GLN A 361 -2.23 35.84 -25.14
C GLN A 361 -1.69 34.47 -24.75
N HIS A 362 -2.51 33.58 -24.17
CA HIS A 362 -2.12 32.26 -23.72
C HIS A 362 -1.75 31.30 -24.87
N PHE A 363 -2.01 31.68 -26.11
CA PHE A 363 -1.71 30.94 -27.33
C PHE A 363 -0.58 31.57 -28.17
N ASN A 364 0.11 32.60 -27.64
CA ASN A 364 1.12 33.34 -28.41
C ASN A 364 2.53 32.70 -28.32
N ASP A 365 2.72 31.63 -27.56
CA ASP A 365 4.02 30.97 -27.37
C ASP A 365 3.90 29.44 -27.47
N LEU A 366 4.99 28.73 -27.26
CA LEU A 366 5.04 27.25 -27.31
C LEU A 366 4.45 26.57 -26.05
N ARG A 367 3.52 27.21 -25.36
CA ARG A 367 2.74 26.60 -24.30
C ARG A 367 1.40 26.14 -24.85
N THR A 368 0.85 25.11 -24.25
CA THR A 368 -0.49 24.61 -24.58
C THR A 368 -1.46 24.93 -23.45
N VAL A 369 -2.64 25.43 -23.81
CA VAL A 369 -3.71 25.61 -22.84
C VAL A 369 -4.37 24.25 -22.58
N LEU A 370 -4.22 23.74 -21.37
CA LEU A 370 -4.71 22.41 -20.93
C LEU A 370 -5.70 22.55 -19.79
N THR A 371 -6.68 21.69 -19.77
CA THR A 371 -7.55 21.49 -18.60
C THR A 371 -6.77 20.73 -17.51
N THR A 372 -7.22 20.79 -16.26
CA THR A 372 -6.60 20.03 -15.15
C THR A 372 -6.56 18.53 -15.43
N LYS A 373 -7.58 17.97 -16.09
CA LYS A 373 -7.59 16.57 -16.50
C LYS A 373 -6.47 16.25 -17.50
N GLU A 374 -6.28 17.09 -18.50
CA GLU A 374 -5.22 16.90 -19.51
C GLU A 374 -3.83 17.13 -18.93
N LEU A 375 -3.68 18.11 -18.05
CA LEU A 375 -2.43 18.32 -17.31
C LEU A 375 -2.02 17.09 -16.49
N SER A 376 -2.98 16.36 -15.92
CA SER A 376 -2.71 15.16 -15.15
C SER A 376 -2.03 14.03 -15.94
N TYR A 377 -2.13 14.04 -17.27
CA TYR A 377 -1.42 13.09 -18.13
C TYR A 377 0.07 13.39 -18.27
N TYR A 378 0.46 14.64 -18.14
CA TYR A 378 1.86 15.03 -18.07
C TYR A 378 2.46 14.95 -16.68
N ILE A 379 1.63 15.12 -15.64
CA ILE A 379 2.06 15.13 -14.24
C ILE A 379 1.45 13.92 -13.53
N ASN A 380 2.21 12.84 -13.48
CA ASN A 380 1.82 11.63 -12.76
C ASN A 380 3.01 11.06 -12.00
N LEU A 381 2.73 10.28 -10.94
CA LEU A 381 3.73 9.60 -10.15
C LEU A 381 3.99 8.20 -10.70
N PRO A 382 5.21 7.64 -10.53
CA PRO A 382 5.49 6.27 -10.91
C PRO A 382 4.59 5.30 -10.14
N LEU A 383 4.10 4.27 -10.82
CA LEU A 383 3.30 3.18 -10.24
C LEU A 383 4.18 1.98 -9.84
N HIS A 384 5.40 1.91 -10.38
CA HIS A 384 6.35 0.85 -10.08
C HIS A 384 7.65 1.42 -9.53
N THR A 385 8.36 0.61 -8.74
CA THR A 385 9.67 1.00 -8.22
C THR A 385 10.67 1.14 -9.37
N VAL A 386 11.28 2.31 -9.46
CA VAL A 386 12.37 2.62 -10.38
C VAL A 386 13.62 3.00 -9.60
N PRO A 387 14.82 2.91 -10.16
CA PRO A 387 16.05 3.29 -9.46
C PRO A 387 15.98 4.71 -8.89
N GLY A 388 16.10 4.84 -7.57
CA GLY A 388 15.99 6.11 -6.84
C GLY A 388 14.60 6.46 -6.35
N ILE A 389 13.54 5.84 -6.88
CA ILE A 389 12.15 6.06 -6.43
C ILE A 389 11.53 4.72 -6.09
N SER A 390 11.33 4.46 -4.80
CA SER A 390 10.64 3.26 -4.32
C SER A 390 9.15 3.51 -4.26
N VAL A 391 8.39 2.75 -5.03
CA VAL A 391 6.93 2.76 -4.96
C VAL A 391 6.48 1.63 -4.04
N VAL A 392 5.92 1.99 -2.91
CA VAL A 392 5.24 1.05 -2.05
C VAL A 392 3.82 0.92 -2.60
N ASN A 393 3.48 -0.26 -3.13
CA ASN A 393 2.10 -0.57 -3.52
C ASN A 393 1.19 -0.27 -2.33
N SER A 394 -0.02 0.18 -2.60
CA SER A 394 -0.99 0.62 -1.61
C SER A 394 -0.90 -0.23 -0.35
N SER A 395 -0.52 0.38 0.77
CA SER A 395 -0.51 -0.30 2.06
C SER A 395 -1.91 -0.82 2.30
N PRO A 396 -2.07 -2.11 2.64
CA PRO A 396 -3.38 -2.63 2.97
C PRO A 396 -3.98 -1.82 4.12
N GLU A 397 -5.27 -1.62 4.08
CA GLU A 397 -5.97 -0.88 5.11
C GLU A 397 -5.96 -1.68 6.42
N PHE A 398 -5.44 -1.06 7.46
CA PHE A 398 -5.53 -1.50 8.84
C PHE A 398 -6.38 -0.50 9.62
N SER A 399 -7.01 -0.96 10.68
CA SER A 399 -7.85 -0.10 11.50
C SER A 399 -7.01 0.99 12.20
N LEU A 400 -7.56 2.18 12.20
CA LEU A 400 -7.10 3.32 13.00
C LEU A 400 -8.15 3.71 14.04
N ASN A 401 -9.15 2.85 14.25
CA ASN A 401 -10.19 3.14 15.22
C ASN A 401 -9.60 3.25 16.62
N GLU A 402 -10.01 4.27 17.33
CA GLU A 402 -9.65 4.40 18.73
C GLU A 402 -10.25 3.23 19.52
N GLN A 403 -9.43 2.60 20.34
CA GLN A 403 -9.88 1.47 21.16
C GLN A 403 -10.79 1.98 22.26
N ILE A 404 -12.01 1.44 22.33
CA ILE A 404 -12.92 1.69 23.44
C ILE A 404 -12.44 0.80 24.60
N LEU A 405 -11.65 1.40 25.50
CA LEU A 405 -11.10 0.75 26.68
C LEU A 405 -11.95 1.15 27.91
N GLY A 406 -12.24 0.18 28.76
CA GLY A 406 -12.84 0.44 30.08
C GLY A 406 -11.86 1.12 31.04
N SER A 407 -12.21 1.18 32.33
CA SER A 407 -11.35 1.74 33.39
C SER A 407 -10.21 0.81 33.84
N GLU A 408 -9.94 -0.28 33.10
CA GLU A 408 -8.91 -1.26 33.44
C GLU A 408 -7.50 -0.71 33.20
N GLN A 409 -6.52 -1.24 33.92
CA GLN A 409 -5.10 -0.98 33.68
C GLN A 409 -4.76 -1.44 32.26
N THR A 410 -4.08 -0.57 31.52
CA THR A 410 -3.68 -0.83 30.13
C THR A 410 -2.17 -0.75 29.95
N ILE A 411 -1.66 -1.50 28.99
CA ILE A 411 -0.27 -1.53 28.57
C ILE A 411 -0.16 -0.83 27.22
N GLU A 412 0.58 0.23 27.12
CA GLU A 412 0.87 0.88 25.86
C GLU A 412 2.02 0.17 25.15
N ILE A 413 1.71 -0.45 24.00
CA ILE A 413 2.68 -1.24 23.23
C ILE A 413 3.46 -0.39 22.23
N GLY A 414 2.80 0.55 21.58
CA GLY A 414 3.38 1.35 20.51
C GLY A 414 2.36 2.20 19.80
N ASN A 415 2.76 2.79 18.67
CA ASN A 415 1.91 3.67 17.88
C ASN A 415 1.41 2.98 16.61
N MET A 416 0.17 3.30 16.21
CA MET A 416 -0.43 2.82 14.98
C MET A 416 0.28 3.39 13.76
N LEU A 417 0.35 2.61 12.69
CA LEU A 417 0.94 2.98 11.41
C LEU A 417 -0.17 3.19 10.36
N TYR A 418 -0.07 4.29 9.64
CA TYR A 418 -0.90 4.57 8.47
C TYR A 418 -0.01 4.78 7.25
N GLY A 419 -0.24 4.01 6.19
CA GLY A 419 0.59 4.09 5.00
C GLY A 419 2.09 3.83 5.23
N GLY A 420 2.45 3.08 6.30
CA GLY A 420 3.84 2.84 6.70
C GLY A 420 4.45 3.94 7.57
N SER A 421 3.77 5.05 7.80
CA SER A 421 4.19 6.15 8.67
C SER A 421 3.58 6.03 10.06
N THR A 422 4.37 6.36 11.08
CA THR A 422 3.91 6.32 12.48
C THR A 422 2.95 7.47 12.76
N THR A 423 1.78 7.16 13.31
CA THR A 423 0.81 8.16 13.80
C THR A 423 1.05 8.49 15.27
N ASN A 424 0.33 9.49 15.78
CA ASN A 424 0.32 9.81 17.22
C ASN A 424 -0.72 8.97 18.00
N MET A 425 -1.36 7.99 17.37
CA MET A 425 -2.37 7.14 18.00
C MET A 425 -1.68 5.93 18.63
N SER A 426 -1.71 5.83 19.95
CA SER A 426 -1.14 4.70 20.69
C SER A 426 -2.10 3.50 20.73
N PHE A 427 -1.53 2.29 20.64
CA PHE A 427 -2.27 1.05 20.84
C PHE A 427 -2.04 0.51 22.24
N LYS A 428 -3.13 0.16 22.93
CA LYS A 428 -3.12 -0.29 24.32
C LYS A 428 -3.75 -1.66 24.48
N ILE A 429 -3.16 -2.49 25.33
CA ILE A 429 -3.70 -3.81 25.70
C ILE A 429 -4.17 -3.74 27.14
N PRO A 430 -5.44 -4.01 27.45
CA PRO A 430 -5.90 -4.20 28.82
C PRO A 430 -5.21 -5.40 29.48
N VAL A 431 -4.70 -5.22 30.70
CA VAL A 431 -3.98 -6.27 31.43
C VAL A 431 -4.85 -7.53 31.61
N GLY A 432 -6.14 -7.36 31.88
CA GLY A 432 -7.10 -8.46 32.02
C GLY A 432 -7.18 -9.36 30.78
N GLN A 433 -6.92 -8.82 29.58
CA GLN A 433 -6.96 -9.63 28.35
C GLN A 433 -5.80 -10.61 28.21
N LEU A 434 -4.69 -10.39 28.90
CA LEU A 434 -3.56 -11.33 28.87
C LEU A 434 -3.94 -12.71 29.39
N SER A 435 -4.96 -12.84 30.26
CA SER A 435 -5.50 -14.13 30.68
C SER A 435 -6.08 -14.98 29.55
N ARG A 436 -6.43 -14.35 28.39
CA ARG A 436 -6.97 -15.05 27.22
C ARG A 436 -5.89 -15.61 26.30
N HIS A 437 -4.67 -15.66 26.76
CA HIS A 437 -3.47 -16.10 26.07
C HIS A 437 -3.11 -15.26 24.84
N THR A 438 -1.83 -15.16 24.62
CA THR A 438 -1.22 -14.36 23.54
C THR A 438 -0.25 -15.21 22.73
N LEU A 439 -0.29 -15.10 21.42
CA LEU A 439 0.73 -15.62 20.51
C LEU A 439 1.55 -14.46 19.93
N LEU A 440 2.85 -14.54 20.09
CA LEU A 440 3.80 -13.61 19.51
C LEU A 440 4.73 -14.34 18.54
N ALA A 441 4.58 -14.09 17.25
CA ALA A 441 5.37 -14.77 16.24
C ALA A 441 6.24 -13.82 15.44
N GLY A 442 7.38 -14.31 14.93
CA GLY A 442 8.28 -13.56 14.06
C GLY A 442 9.66 -14.15 14.01
N ILE A 443 10.42 -13.91 12.95
CA ILE A 443 11.80 -14.36 12.80
C ILE A 443 12.75 -13.64 13.76
N ASN A 444 14.00 -14.11 13.86
CA ASN A 444 15.02 -13.48 14.71
C ASN A 444 15.31 -12.03 14.30
N GLY A 445 15.53 -11.16 15.29
CA GLY A 445 15.90 -9.76 15.08
C GLY A 445 14.73 -8.83 14.67
N THR A 446 13.48 -9.31 14.68
CA THR A 446 12.32 -8.50 14.30
C THR A 446 11.72 -7.67 15.43
N GLY A 447 12.14 -7.94 16.67
CA GLY A 447 11.70 -7.17 17.84
C GLY A 447 10.80 -7.93 18.81
N LYS A 448 10.68 -9.28 18.70
CA LYS A 448 9.86 -10.09 19.62
C LYS A 448 10.20 -9.83 21.08
N THR A 449 11.46 -9.99 21.46
CA THR A 449 11.93 -9.79 22.84
C THR A 449 11.62 -8.37 23.34
N ASN A 450 11.84 -7.35 22.50
CA ASN A 450 11.46 -5.97 22.83
C ASN A 450 9.95 -5.82 23.09
N THR A 451 9.10 -6.51 22.31
CA THR A 451 7.66 -6.49 22.51
C THR A 451 7.25 -7.15 23.83
N VAL A 452 7.85 -8.31 24.16
CA VAL A 452 7.62 -8.95 25.47
C VAL A 452 8.08 -8.04 26.62
N GLN A 453 9.27 -7.46 26.51
CA GLN A 453 9.77 -6.53 27.54
C GLN A 453 8.88 -5.29 27.67
N ALA A 454 8.32 -4.76 26.57
CA ALA A 454 7.34 -3.67 26.63
C ALA A 454 6.08 -4.08 27.38
N ILE A 455 5.59 -5.31 27.15
CA ILE A 455 4.47 -5.87 27.92
C ILE A 455 4.84 -5.99 29.38
N LEU A 456 5.98 -6.60 29.71
CA LEU A 456 6.43 -6.83 31.09
C LEU A 456 6.65 -5.53 31.87
N ASN A 457 7.14 -4.49 31.23
CA ASN A 457 7.28 -3.17 31.86
C ASN A 457 5.92 -2.49 32.10
N GLY A 458 4.90 -2.83 31.32
CA GLY A 458 3.56 -2.24 31.40
C GLY A 458 2.58 -2.95 32.35
N ILE A 459 2.85 -4.21 32.74
CA ILE A 459 1.92 -4.99 33.59
C ILE A 459 1.94 -4.57 35.08
N GLY A 460 2.83 -3.64 35.46
CA GLY A 460 2.90 -3.13 36.81
C GLY A 460 3.37 -4.16 37.84
N LYS A 461 2.56 -4.42 38.87
CA LYS A 461 2.89 -5.37 39.94
C LYS A 461 2.42 -6.81 39.68
N LEU A 462 1.86 -7.08 38.50
CA LEU A 462 1.44 -8.42 38.16
C LEU A 462 2.65 -9.39 38.19
N PRO A 463 2.60 -10.49 38.95
CA PRO A 463 3.68 -11.46 38.91
C PRO A 463 3.76 -12.15 37.56
N PHE A 464 4.97 -12.53 37.18
CA PHE A 464 5.19 -13.19 35.89
C PHE A 464 6.33 -14.21 35.95
N LEU A 465 6.30 -15.16 35.03
CA LEU A 465 7.36 -16.13 34.80
C LEU A 465 7.82 -16.04 33.34
N VAL A 466 9.09 -15.94 33.10
CA VAL A 466 9.70 -16.09 31.77
C VAL A 466 10.48 -17.40 31.72
N ILE A 467 10.17 -18.27 30.76
CA ILE A 467 10.95 -19.47 30.44
C ILE A 467 11.70 -19.23 29.13
N GLU A 468 13.03 -19.08 29.26
CA GLU A 468 13.93 -18.74 28.15
C GLU A 468 14.88 -19.88 27.84
N PRO A 469 14.66 -20.69 26.76
CA PRO A 469 15.46 -21.90 26.52
C PRO A 469 16.78 -21.68 25.80
N ALA A 470 16.98 -20.56 25.10
CA ALA A 470 18.12 -20.47 24.16
C ALA A 470 19.00 -19.23 24.31
N LYS A 471 18.44 -18.10 24.69
CA LYS A 471 19.14 -16.81 24.76
C LYS A 471 19.27 -16.36 26.20
N THR A 472 19.84 -15.18 26.41
CA THR A 472 19.97 -14.56 27.75
C THR A 472 19.45 -13.14 27.79
N GLU A 473 18.56 -12.79 26.82
CA GLU A 473 18.05 -11.42 26.63
C GLU A 473 17.19 -10.99 27.84
N TYR A 474 16.40 -11.90 28.39
CA TYR A 474 15.58 -11.62 29.58
C TYR A 474 16.40 -11.60 30.87
N VAL A 475 17.45 -12.39 30.97
CA VAL A 475 18.37 -12.34 32.11
C VAL A 475 19.06 -10.97 32.16
N ASP A 476 19.60 -10.50 31.02
CA ASP A 476 20.27 -9.23 30.96
C ASP A 476 19.32 -8.06 31.30
N TRP A 477 18.11 -8.11 30.76
CA TRP A 477 17.05 -7.15 31.07
C TRP A 477 16.65 -7.19 32.55
N ALA A 478 16.47 -8.38 33.13
CA ALA A 478 16.07 -8.54 34.53
C ALA A 478 17.13 -8.01 35.49
N ILE A 479 18.43 -8.25 35.19
CA ILE A 479 19.54 -7.69 35.98
C ILE A 479 19.49 -6.14 35.95
N GLU A 480 19.25 -5.56 34.79
CA GLU A 480 19.15 -4.08 34.68
C GLU A 480 17.91 -3.55 35.38
N TYR A 481 16.76 -4.21 35.20
CA TYR A 481 15.50 -3.90 35.86
C TYR A 481 15.66 -3.88 37.38
N ASN A 482 16.32 -4.87 37.97
CA ASN A 482 16.53 -5.00 39.41
C ASN A 482 17.39 -3.86 40.02
N LYS A 483 18.20 -3.16 39.22
CA LYS A 483 18.95 -1.98 39.71
C LYS A 483 18.02 -0.83 40.11
N SER A 484 16.95 -0.65 39.38
CA SER A 484 15.99 0.43 39.56
C SER A 484 14.74 0.03 40.38
N HIS A 485 14.42 -1.26 40.48
CA HIS A 485 13.19 -1.78 41.10
C HIS A 485 13.48 -2.69 42.29
N LYS A 486 14.10 -2.13 43.34
CA LYS A 486 14.51 -2.88 44.53
C LYS A 486 13.35 -3.43 45.38
N ASP A 487 12.15 -2.78 45.27
CA ASP A 487 10.97 -3.21 46.03
C ASP A 487 10.25 -4.40 45.44
N ASN A 488 10.45 -4.69 44.15
CA ASN A 488 9.85 -5.84 43.45
C ASN A 488 10.88 -6.43 42.47
N PRO A 489 11.96 -7.04 42.98
CA PRO A 489 13.01 -7.59 42.13
C PRO A 489 12.53 -8.85 41.42
N ILE A 490 13.07 -9.08 40.23
CA ILE A 490 12.88 -10.31 39.46
C ILE A 490 13.83 -11.37 39.97
N ASP A 491 13.34 -12.52 40.38
CA ASP A 491 14.15 -13.70 40.72
C ASP A 491 14.73 -14.32 39.45
N ILE A 492 16.02 -14.58 39.42
CA ILE A 492 16.73 -15.08 38.23
C ILE A 492 17.35 -16.43 38.53
N TYR A 493 16.94 -17.46 37.79
CA TYR A 493 17.42 -18.81 37.85
C TYR A 493 18.12 -19.19 36.55
N ILE A 494 19.36 -19.70 36.64
CA ILE A 494 20.12 -20.16 35.47
C ILE A 494 20.73 -21.53 35.81
N PRO A 495 19.94 -22.63 35.62
CA PRO A 495 20.45 -23.99 35.88
C PRO A 495 21.76 -24.27 35.17
N GLY A 496 22.74 -24.85 35.92
CA GLY A 496 24.05 -25.13 35.38
C GLY A 496 25.05 -23.97 35.42
N CYS A 497 24.59 -22.74 35.77
CA CYS A 497 25.45 -21.56 35.85
C CYS A 497 25.72 -21.14 37.30
N LYS A 498 27.01 -21.15 37.72
CA LYS A 498 27.38 -20.66 39.06
C LYS A 498 27.65 -19.16 39.12
N LYS A 499 28.11 -18.58 38.00
CA LYS A 499 28.37 -17.14 37.86
C LYS A 499 28.04 -16.72 36.44
N TYR A 500 27.22 -15.68 36.31
CA TYR A 500 26.83 -15.12 35.03
C TYR A 500 27.45 -13.72 34.86
N LYS A 501 27.96 -13.40 33.68
CA LYS A 501 28.58 -12.12 33.29
C LYS A 501 29.13 -11.27 34.45
N GLY A 502 30.40 -11.48 34.76
CA GLY A 502 31.12 -10.82 35.84
C GLY A 502 30.89 -11.49 37.21
N ASN A 503 30.06 -10.89 38.06
CA ASN A 503 29.88 -11.36 39.45
C ASN A 503 28.42 -11.67 39.80
N PHE A 504 27.48 -11.68 38.84
CA PHE A 504 26.09 -12.01 39.15
C PHE A 504 25.97 -13.49 39.50
N ILE A 505 25.40 -13.79 40.65
CA ILE A 505 25.16 -15.15 41.14
C ILE A 505 23.65 -15.40 40.99
N PRO A 506 23.20 -16.25 40.04
CA PRO A 506 21.81 -16.62 39.93
C PRO A 506 21.30 -17.41 41.13
N ASN A 507 20.02 -17.34 41.39
CA ASN A 507 19.39 -18.18 42.40
C ASN A 507 19.48 -19.64 42.01
N GLN A 508 19.60 -20.53 42.97
CA GLN A 508 19.59 -21.96 42.74
C GLN A 508 18.16 -22.46 42.53
N LEU A 509 17.94 -23.17 41.45
CA LEU A 509 16.67 -23.80 41.12
C LEU A 509 16.71 -25.26 41.58
N HIS A 510 15.69 -25.68 42.33
CA HIS A 510 15.42 -27.06 42.69
C HIS A 510 14.03 -27.46 42.28
N LEU A 511 13.90 -28.60 41.58
CA LEU A 511 12.63 -29.12 41.09
C LEU A 511 12.61 -30.64 41.27
N ASN A 512 11.97 -31.12 42.32
CA ASN A 512 11.73 -32.55 42.48
C ASN A 512 10.56 -32.98 41.60
N PRO A 513 10.75 -33.77 40.53
CA PRO A 513 9.65 -34.20 39.67
C PRO A 513 8.52 -34.93 40.39
N PHE A 514 8.78 -35.50 41.55
CA PHE A 514 7.85 -36.29 42.36
C PHE A 514 7.18 -35.49 43.49
N GLU A 515 7.53 -34.24 43.68
CA GLU A 515 6.90 -33.42 44.71
C GLU A 515 5.53 -32.95 44.25
N ILE A 516 4.51 -33.23 45.06
CA ILE A 516 3.15 -32.81 44.77
C ILE A 516 2.96 -31.42 45.34
N VAL A 517 2.30 -30.55 44.53
CA VAL A 517 1.99 -29.18 44.96
C VAL A 517 0.87 -29.24 46.02
N TRP A 518 1.24 -28.93 47.26
CA TRP A 518 0.35 -28.94 48.38
C TRP A 518 0.51 -27.64 49.18
N LEU A 519 -0.53 -26.81 49.26
CA LEU A 519 -0.46 -25.47 49.81
C LEU A 519 -0.94 -25.32 51.24
N LYS A 520 -1.90 -26.16 51.66
CA LYS A 520 -2.50 -26.12 52.99
C LYS A 520 -2.75 -27.53 53.55
N GLU A 521 -2.76 -27.68 54.89
CA GLU A 521 -2.93 -28.94 55.55
C GLU A 521 -4.33 -29.58 55.32
N ASP A 522 -5.38 -28.75 55.17
CA ASP A 522 -6.74 -29.15 54.88
C ASP A 522 -7.03 -29.49 53.41
N GLN A 523 -6.03 -29.31 52.52
CA GLN A 523 -6.11 -29.70 51.11
C GLN A 523 -5.82 -31.19 50.94
N GLU A 524 -6.60 -31.89 50.14
CA GLU A 524 -6.33 -33.26 49.71
C GLU A 524 -5.42 -33.23 48.48
N PRO A 525 -4.19 -33.82 48.54
CA PRO A 525 -3.28 -33.80 47.40
C PRO A 525 -3.79 -34.73 46.29
N ASN A 526 -3.84 -34.19 45.02
CA ASN A 526 -4.32 -34.98 43.89
C ASN A 526 -3.14 -35.79 43.26
N ILE A 527 -2.82 -36.91 43.92
CA ILE A 527 -1.65 -37.76 43.60
C ILE A 527 -1.79 -38.38 42.21
N LEU A 528 -2.95 -38.95 41.91
CA LEU A 528 -3.18 -39.66 40.65
C LEU A 528 -3.04 -38.71 39.42
N SER A 529 -3.63 -37.52 39.49
CA SER A 529 -3.50 -36.53 38.42
C SER A 529 -2.07 -36.04 38.27
N HIS A 530 -1.30 -35.93 39.35
CA HIS A 530 0.14 -35.61 39.30
C HIS A 530 0.91 -36.71 38.58
N ILE A 531 0.69 -37.98 38.88
CA ILE A 531 1.32 -39.14 38.23
C ILE A 531 1.04 -39.13 36.72
N ASP A 532 -0.21 -38.94 36.31
CA ASP A 532 -0.61 -38.90 34.91
C ASP A 532 0.09 -37.76 34.13
N ARG A 533 0.21 -36.58 34.74
CA ARG A 533 0.94 -35.45 34.14
C ARG A 533 2.44 -35.71 34.07
N LEU A 534 3.02 -36.25 35.15
CA LEU A 534 4.43 -36.58 35.23
C LEU A 534 4.82 -37.62 34.16
N LYS A 535 3.99 -38.67 33.96
CA LYS A 535 4.11 -39.61 32.85
C LYS A 535 4.18 -38.90 31.49
N SER A 536 3.28 -37.96 31.27
CA SER A 536 3.25 -37.19 30.03
C SER A 536 4.44 -36.25 29.88
N THR A 537 4.94 -35.70 30.96
CA THR A 537 6.13 -34.86 30.99
C THR A 537 7.38 -35.69 30.66
N PHE A 538 7.53 -36.88 31.17
CA PHE A 538 8.61 -37.80 30.78
C PHE A 538 8.49 -38.23 29.31
N ALA A 539 7.29 -38.50 28.84
CA ALA A 539 7.03 -38.89 27.46
C ALA A 539 7.32 -37.73 26.44
N ALA A 540 7.15 -36.50 26.85
CA ALA A 540 7.52 -35.33 26.03
C ALA A 540 9.03 -35.23 25.82
N ALA A 541 9.78 -35.60 26.84
CA ALA A 541 11.23 -35.47 26.84
C ALA A 541 11.94 -36.68 26.26
N PHE A 542 11.52 -37.89 26.64
CA PHE A 542 12.21 -39.09 26.25
C PHE A 542 11.46 -39.86 25.18
N PRO A 543 12.04 -40.08 24.00
CA PRO A 543 11.47 -41.01 23.02
C PRO A 543 11.33 -42.39 23.65
N MET A 544 10.12 -42.82 23.93
CA MET A 544 9.79 -44.12 24.47
C MET A 544 8.99 -44.89 23.45
N TYR A 545 9.52 -46.06 23.06
CA TYR A 545 8.90 -46.94 22.07
C TYR A 545 8.50 -48.24 22.75
N ASP A 546 7.60 -48.94 22.13
CA ASP A 546 7.09 -50.25 22.52
C ASP A 546 6.56 -50.30 23.97
N ILE A 547 7.17 -51.05 24.87
CA ILE A 547 6.72 -51.26 26.25
C ILE A 547 7.24 -50.23 27.26
N LEU A 548 8.23 -49.42 26.84
CA LEU A 548 8.90 -48.49 27.77
C LEU A 548 7.95 -47.45 28.39
N PRO A 549 6.93 -46.89 27.70
CA PRO A 549 5.95 -46.00 28.32
C PRO A 549 5.21 -46.65 29.49
N VAL A 550 4.84 -47.92 29.35
CA VAL A 550 4.12 -48.69 30.38
C VAL A 550 5.03 -48.97 31.57
N LEU A 551 6.28 -49.34 31.30
CA LEU A 551 7.25 -49.56 32.36
C LEU A 551 7.60 -48.28 33.14
N MET A 552 7.64 -47.16 32.47
CA MET A 552 7.83 -45.86 33.11
C MET A 552 6.64 -45.49 34.02
N GLU A 553 5.43 -45.75 33.55
CA GLU A 553 4.20 -45.55 34.32
C GLU A 553 4.22 -46.41 35.61
N ASP A 554 4.48 -47.73 35.47
CA ASP A 554 4.56 -48.63 36.62
C ASP A 554 5.67 -48.23 37.60
N LEU A 555 6.78 -47.73 37.04
CA LEU A 555 7.89 -47.25 37.88
C LEU A 555 7.50 -46.03 38.71
N ILE A 556 6.79 -45.08 38.10
CA ILE A 556 6.28 -43.91 38.80
C ILE A 556 5.30 -44.32 39.89
N TYR A 557 4.33 -45.21 39.60
CA TYR A 557 3.39 -45.74 40.60
C TYR A 557 4.14 -46.42 41.72
N THR A 558 5.09 -47.31 41.42
CA THR A 558 5.88 -48.08 42.43
C THR A 558 6.64 -47.17 43.39
N VAL A 559 7.16 -46.04 42.88
CA VAL A 559 7.91 -45.06 43.69
C VAL A 559 7.00 -44.43 44.74
N TYR A 560 5.72 -44.15 44.38
CA TYR A 560 4.75 -43.59 45.32
C TYR A 560 4.15 -44.65 46.28
N GLN A 561 4.28 -45.94 45.99
CA GLN A 561 3.86 -47.07 46.84
C GLN A 561 4.94 -47.61 47.75
N ASN A 562 6.13 -46.99 47.77
CA ASN A 562 7.23 -47.43 48.60
C ASN A 562 6.88 -47.30 50.10
N LYS A 563 7.27 -48.29 50.89
CA LYS A 563 6.95 -48.34 52.34
C LYS A 563 7.41 -47.11 53.12
N SER A 564 8.43 -46.42 52.72
CA SER A 564 8.91 -45.19 53.37
C SER A 564 8.20 -43.94 52.90
N THR A 565 7.53 -44.01 51.74
CA THR A 565 6.88 -42.87 51.07
C THR A 565 5.57 -43.31 50.39
N ASP A 566 4.76 -44.10 51.16
CA ASP A 566 3.52 -44.65 50.60
C ASP A 566 2.46 -43.57 50.54
N TRP A 567 2.41 -42.87 49.41
CA TRP A 567 1.43 -41.81 49.11
C TRP A 567 0.06 -42.36 48.65
N LEU A 568 0.05 -43.62 48.14
CA LEU A 568 -1.15 -44.17 47.54
C LEU A 568 -2.02 -44.98 48.47
N ASN A 569 -1.38 -45.69 49.43
CA ASN A 569 -2.05 -46.58 50.35
C ASN A 569 -2.17 -46.02 51.78
N THR A 570 -1.54 -44.90 52.07
CA THR A 570 -1.66 -44.20 53.36
C THR A 570 -2.13 -42.79 53.16
N ILE A 571 -2.69 -42.15 54.17
CA ILE A 571 -3.07 -40.75 54.14
C ILE A 571 -1.79 -39.94 54.34
N PRO A 572 -1.32 -39.20 53.29
CA PRO A 572 -0.14 -38.40 53.43
C PRO A 572 -0.34 -37.25 54.42
N GLN A 573 0.70 -36.90 55.17
CA GLN A 573 0.64 -35.81 56.15
C GLN A 573 1.35 -34.57 55.61
N PHE A 574 0.68 -33.42 55.64
CA PHE A 574 1.22 -32.14 55.18
C PHE A 574 2.56 -31.83 55.87
N GLY A 575 3.60 -31.54 55.04
CA GLY A 575 4.93 -31.19 55.51
C GLY A 575 5.71 -32.30 56.21
N ARG A 576 5.12 -33.49 56.43
CA ARG A 576 5.77 -34.64 57.10
C ARG A 576 6.07 -35.80 56.15
N THR A 577 5.14 -36.13 55.24
CA THR A 577 5.34 -37.17 54.23
C THR A 577 6.32 -36.65 53.17
N MET A 578 7.47 -37.32 53.11
CA MET A 578 8.50 -36.88 52.13
C MET A 578 8.20 -37.42 50.74
N PRO A 579 8.30 -36.57 49.68
CA PRO A 579 8.08 -37.04 48.34
C PRO A 579 9.25 -37.97 47.90
N PRO A 580 8.96 -38.87 46.93
CA PRO A 580 10.01 -39.67 46.31
C PRO A 580 11.04 -38.79 45.61
N THR A 581 12.17 -39.38 45.21
CA THR A 581 13.23 -38.72 44.46
C THR A 581 13.65 -39.56 43.27
N LEU A 582 14.50 -39.02 42.38
CA LEU A 582 15.12 -39.79 41.28
C LEU A 582 15.95 -40.99 41.81
N ASN A 583 16.50 -40.87 42.99
CA ASN A 583 17.17 -42.01 43.65
C ASN A 583 16.16 -43.11 43.99
N SER A 584 15.00 -42.76 44.51
CA SER A 584 13.94 -43.75 44.81
C SER A 584 13.51 -44.45 43.53
N MET A 585 13.38 -43.70 42.41
CA MET A 585 13.05 -44.25 41.10
C MET A 585 14.11 -45.22 40.58
N SER A 586 15.39 -44.87 40.65
CA SER A 586 16.51 -45.72 40.24
C SER A 586 16.54 -47.06 40.97
N VAL A 587 16.33 -47.07 42.30
CA VAL A 587 16.28 -48.28 43.14
C VAL A 587 15.04 -49.16 42.77
N SER A 588 13.95 -48.58 42.34
CA SER A 588 12.72 -49.33 42.03
C SER A 588 12.73 -50.02 40.66
N VAL A 589 13.68 -49.70 39.76
CA VAL A 589 13.76 -50.29 38.40
C VAL A 589 13.86 -51.81 38.45
N ASP A 590 14.71 -52.34 39.30
CA ASP A 590 14.92 -53.81 39.44
C ASP A 590 13.68 -54.54 39.89
N ASN A 591 12.93 -53.95 40.81
CA ASN A 591 11.67 -54.52 41.31
C ASN A 591 10.54 -54.52 40.25
N VAL A 592 10.39 -53.41 39.56
CA VAL A 592 9.32 -53.25 38.52
C VAL A 592 9.52 -54.22 37.36
N ILE A 593 10.76 -54.35 36.87
CA ILE A 593 11.03 -55.17 35.70
C ILE A 593 11.16 -56.65 36.08
N GLY A 594 11.83 -56.95 37.20
CA GLY A 594 12.06 -58.34 37.65
C GLY A 594 10.77 -59.09 37.97
N ASN A 595 9.73 -58.42 38.43
CA ASN A 595 8.45 -59.04 38.74
C ASN A 595 7.58 -59.38 37.52
N ARG A 596 7.99 -58.99 36.30
CA ARG A 596 7.20 -59.21 35.08
C ARG A 596 7.48 -60.51 34.32
N GLY A 597 8.55 -61.22 34.71
CA GLY A 597 8.85 -62.54 34.12
C GLY A 597 9.29 -62.45 32.66
N TYR A 598 9.97 -61.40 32.27
CA TYR A 598 10.57 -61.30 30.95
C TYR A 598 11.74 -62.25 30.78
N GLU A 599 12.08 -62.63 29.53
CA GLU A 599 13.32 -63.31 29.23
C GLU A 599 14.51 -62.50 29.76
N GLU A 600 15.52 -63.16 30.37
CA GLU A 600 16.65 -62.51 31.04
C GLU A 600 17.39 -61.45 30.20
N ARG A 601 17.51 -61.71 28.87
CA ARG A 601 18.12 -60.74 27.93
C ARG A 601 17.27 -59.51 27.74
N VAL A 602 15.97 -59.68 27.64
CA VAL A 602 15.00 -58.59 27.47
C VAL A 602 14.93 -57.75 28.76
N GLU A 603 14.87 -58.40 29.88
CA GLU A 603 14.89 -57.81 31.22
C GLU A 603 16.14 -56.91 31.41
N ARG A 604 17.33 -57.43 31.11
CA ARG A 604 18.59 -56.69 31.20
C ARG A 604 18.60 -55.48 30.30
N ASN A 605 18.11 -55.59 29.05
CA ASN A 605 18.03 -54.47 28.11
C ASN A 605 17.10 -53.39 28.61
N MET A 606 15.93 -53.72 29.10
CA MET A 606 14.95 -52.77 29.62
C MET A 606 15.47 -52.06 30.87
N LYS A 607 16.10 -52.80 31.81
CA LYS A 607 16.78 -52.21 32.98
C LYS A 607 17.86 -51.25 32.59
N ALA A 608 18.71 -51.62 31.62
CA ALA A 608 19.76 -50.77 31.12
C ALA A 608 19.21 -49.50 30.45
N CYS A 609 18.14 -49.62 29.66
CA CYS A 609 17.50 -48.48 29.03
C CYS A 609 16.92 -47.50 30.04
N LEU A 610 16.16 -47.96 31.05
CA LEU A 610 15.56 -47.09 32.04
C LEU A 610 16.61 -46.47 32.95
N ASN A 611 17.57 -47.27 33.46
CA ASN A 611 18.65 -46.75 34.32
C ASN A 611 19.49 -45.68 33.58
N THR A 612 19.82 -45.89 32.31
CA THR A 612 20.56 -44.89 31.52
C THR A 612 19.83 -43.56 31.45
N ARG A 613 18.52 -43.58 31.27
CA ARG A 613 17.69 -42.33 31.23
C ARG A 613 17.64 -41.68 32.62
N ILE A 614 17.34 -42.42 33.66
CA ILE A 614 17.28 -41.91 35.04
C ILE A 614 18.65 -41.34 35.46
N ASP A 615 19.74 -42.08 35.18
CA ASP A 615 21.08 -41.63 35.49
C ASP A 615 21.48 -40.39 34.71
N SER A 616 21.00 -40.21 33.49
CA SER A 616 21.26 -38.99 32.74
C SER A 616 20.68 -37.73 33.43
N LEU A 617 19.55 -37.87 34.11
CA LEU A 617 18.91 -36.79 34.88
C LEU A 617 19.63 -36.57 36.24
N LYS A 618 20.35 -37.55 36.74
CA LYS A 618 21.08 -37.47 38.03
C LYS A 618 22.50 -36.95 37.89
N ARG A 619 23.03 -36.80 36.67
CA ARG A 619 24.43 -36.42 36.44
C ARG A 619 24.65 -34.91 36.57
N GLY A 620 25.71 -34.58 37.34
CA GLY A 620 26.19 -33.20 37.48
C GLY A 620 25.10 -32.24 38.01
N TRP A 621 25.08 -31.03 37.49
CA TRP A 621 24.16 -30.00 37.92
C TRP A 621 22.67 -30.39 37.76
N LYS A 622 22.31 -31.32 36.84
CA LYS A 622 20.94 -31.82 36.69
C LYS A 622 20.51 -32.60 37.92
N GLY A 623 21.42 -33.39 38.49
CA GLY A 623 21.20 -34.08 39.77
C GLY A 623 21.00 -33.11 40.95
N ASP A 624 21.80 -32.05 40.99
CA ASP A 624 21.65 -31.02 42.04
C ASP A 624 20.28 -30.29 41.90
N LEU A 625 19.73 -30.19 40.69
CA LEU A 625 18.42 -29.57 40.44
C LEU A 625 17.27 -30.53 40.70
N LEU A 626 17.32 -31.78 40.19
CA LEU A 626 16.16 -32.68 40.12
C LEU A 626 16.11 -33.70 41.24
N ASN A 627 17.31 -34.15 41.76
CA ASN A 627 17.37 -35.21 42.77
C ASN A 627 17.42 -34.63 44.19
N VAL A 628 16.45 -33.83 44.50
CA VAL A 628 16.23 -33.13 45.79
C VAL A 628 14.93 -33.59 46.42
N VAL A 629 14.84 -33.44 47.75
CA VAL A 629 13.60 -33.80 48.47
C VAL A 629 12.55 -32.71 48.32
N LYS A 630 12.94 -31.43 48.33
CA LYS A 630 12.04 -30.29 48.23
C LYS A 630 12.47 -29.38 47.07
N SER A 631 11.49 -28.95 46.32
CA SER A 631 11.65 -27.95 45.27
C SER A 631 11.83 -26.54 45.86
N THR A 632 12.26 -25.64 45.01
CA THR A 632 12.20 -24.20 45.30
C THR A 632 10.77 -23.83 45.67
N PRO A 633 10.53 -23.01 46.69
CA PRO A 633 9.17 -22.65 47.08
C PRO A 633 8.32 -22.19 45.93
N TRP A 634 7.14 -22.79 45.74
CA TRP A 634 6.24 -22.52 44.59
C TRP A 634 5.89 -21.07 44.45
N HIS A 635 5.69 -20.34 45.57
CA HIS A 635 5.42 -18.93 45.57
C HIS A 635 6.57 -18.08 44.99
N SER A 636 7.82 -18.54 45.17
CA SER A 636 8.99 -17.85 44.58
C SER A 636 9.05 -18.01 43.07
N LEU A 637 8.53 -19.12 42.54
CA LEU A 637 8.53 -19.41 41.10
C LEU A 637 7.29 -18.83 40.40
N PHE A 638 6.12 -18.91 41.03
CA PHE A 638 4.83 -18.67 40.41
C PHE A 638 4.00 -17.56 41.07
N GLY A 639 4.50 -16.95 42.13
CA GLY A 639 3.84 -15.85 42.85
C GLY A 639 4.60 -14.52 42.83
N LYS A 640 5.80 -14.50 42.24
CA LYS A 640 6.64 -13.33 42.10
C LYS A 640 7.19 -13.22 40.67
N PRO A 641 7.70 -12.05 40.28
CA PRO A 641 8.42 -11.91 39.03
C PRO A 641 9.65 -12.86 38.96
N CYS A 642 9.71 -13.71 37.95
CA CYS A 642 10.71 -14.76 37.84
C CYS A 642 11.18 -14.97 36.40
N VAL A 643 12.49 -15.19 36.21
CA VAL A 643 13.09 -15.57 34.91
C VAL A 643 13.85 -16.89 35.13
N ILE A 644 13.47 -17.92 34.40
CA ILE A 644 14.16 -19.20 34.33
C ILE A 644 14.83 -19.32 32.96
N ASN A 645 16.14 -19.27 32.94
CA ASN A 645 16.91 -19.33 31.70
C ASN A 645 17.62 -20.70 31.59
N LEU A 646 17.32 -21.39 30.48
CA LEU A 646 17.86 -22.74 30.22
C LEU A 646 19.02 -22.76 29.20
N SER A 647 19.62 -21.61 28.91
CA SER A 647 20.66 -21.52 27.87
C SER A 647 21.91 -22.32 28.17
N TYR A 648 22.19 -22.59 29.45
CA TYR A 648 23.32 -23.45 29.91
C TYR A 648 22.99 -24.94 29.83
N VAL A 649 21.74 -25.30 29.56
CA VAL A 649 21.33 -26.69 29.27
C VAL A 649 21.75 -27.02 27.83
N GLY A 650 22.71 -27.93 27.67
CA GLY A 650 23.25 -28.20 26.32
C GLY A 650 22.38 -29.06 25.43
N ASP A 651 21.51 -29.90 26.00
CA ASP A 651 20.67 -30.84 25.26
C ASP A 651 19.26 -30.29 25.10
N ASP A 652 18.71 -30.32 23.88
CA ASP A 652 17.36 -29.85 23.56
C ASP A 652 16.26 -30.71 24.18
N VAL A 653 16.53 -32.02 24.37
CA VAL A 653 15.63 -32.96 25.08
C VAL A 653 15.48 -32.54 26.53
N ASP A 654 16.60 -32.25 27.19
CA ASP A 654 16.61 -31.77 28.56
C ASP A 654 15.88 -30.44 28.70
N LYS A 655 16.06 -29.49 27.76
CA LYS A 655 15.33 -28.21 27.75
C LYS A 655 13.84 -28.46 27.71
N SER A 656 13.40 -29.31 26.78
CA SER A 656 11.97 -29.64 26.64
C SER A 656 11.42 -30.27 27.92
N PHE A 657 12.19 -31.16 28.58
CA PHE A 657 11.81 -31.76 29.86
C PHE A 657 11.65 -30.72 30.97
N PHE A 658 12.63 -29.80 31.12
CA PHE A 658 12.54 -28.73 32.12
C PHE A 658 11.37 -27.80 31.88
N MET A 659 11.17 -27.40 30.62
CA MET A 659 10.01 -26.55 30.24
C MET A 659 8.70 -27.26 30.57
N ALA A 660 8.56 -28.53 30.21
CA ALA A 660 7.38 -29.33 30.48
C ALA A 660 7.13 -29.49 31.99
N LEU A 661 8.15 -29.77 32.77
CA LEU A 661 8.07 -29.91 34.21
C LEU A 661 7.69 -28.61 34.92
N ILE A 662 8.23 -27.47 34.50
CA ILE A 662 7.88 -26.16 35.03
C ILE A 662 6.42 -25.86 34.73
N LEU A 663 5.94 -26.12 33.51
CA LEU A 663 4.53 -25.89 33.12
C LEU A 663 3.58 -26.83 33.87
N GLN A 664 3.96 -28.08 34.10
CA GLN A 664 3.18 -29.00 34.94
C GLN A 664 3.03 -28.44 36.35
N PHE A 665 4.12 -28.02 37.00
CA PHE A 665 4.04 -27.44 38.34
C PHE A 665 3.30 -26.12 38.39
N LEU A 666 3.41 -25.27 37.37
CA LEU A 666 2.60 -24.05 37.24
C LEU A 666 1.10 -24.40 37.27
N TYR A 667 0.70 -25.37 36.44
CA TYR A 667 -0.68 -25.80 36.37
C TYR A 667 -1.19 -26.35 37.73
N GLU A 668 -0.40 -27.23 38.36
CA GLU A 668 -0.72 -27.82 39.68
C GLU A 668 -0.77 -26.74 40.75
N TYR A 669 0.09 -25.75 40.71
CA TYR A 669 0.08 -24.62 41.62
C TYR A 669 -1.19 -23.78 41.49
N ARG A 670 -1.60 -23.49 40.25
CA ARG A 670 -2.85 -22.74 40.01
C ARG A 670 -4.09 -23.53 40.45
N THR A 671 -4.12 -24.81 40.14
CA THR A 671 -5.21 -25.71 40.58
C THR A 671 -5.28 -25.76 42.11
N ALA A 672 -4.14 -25.96 42.76
CA ALA A 672 -4.07 -25.98 44.24
C ALA A 672 -4.50 -24.64 44.87
N GLN A 673 -4.13 -23.51 44.27
CA GLN A 673 -4.61 -22.19 44.72
C GLN A 673 -6.14 -22.05 44.61
N ALA A 674 -6.72 -22.57 43.53
CA ALA A 674 -8.16 -22.55 43.34
C ALA A 674 -8.89 -23.43 44.39
N GLU A 675 -8.39 -24.64 44.62
CA GLU A 675 -8.94 -25.57 45.60
C GLU A 675 -8.94 -24.98 47.02
N VAL A 676 -7.86 -24.24 47.37
CA VAL A 676 -7.79 -23.64 48.73
C VAL A 676 -8.42 -22.25 48.82
N GLY A 677 -9.15 -21.82 47.79
CA GLY A 677 -9.86 -20.55 47.76
C GLY A 677 -8.99 -19.30 47.65
N MET A 678 -7.77 -19.44 47.14
CA MET A 678 -6.86 -18.30 46.91
C MET A 678 -7.14 -17.56 45.60
N ILE A 679 -7.95 -18.12 44.72
CA ILE A 679 -8.36 -17.53 43.45
C ILE A 679 -9.82 -17.14 43.51
N ASP A 680 -10.12 -15.88 43.24
CA ASP A 680 -11.51 -15.43 43.07
C ASP A 680 -11.92 -15.62 41.59
N PHE A 681 -12.83 -16.57 41.37
CA PHE A 681 -13.37 -16.89 40.04
C PHE A 681 -14.28 -15.81 39.46
N ASN A 682 -14.78 -14.88 40.30
CA ASN A 682 -15.61 -13.76 39.85
C ASN A 682 -14.78 -12.64 39.22
N ASP A 683 -13.49 -12.62 39.49
CA ASP A 683 -12.54 -11.67 38.91
C ASP A 683 -11.85 -12.29 37.66
N ASN A 684 -12.40 -11.97 36.48
CA ASN A 684 -11.86 -12.40 35.19
C ASN A 684 -10.52 -11.76 34.82
N GLY A 685 -9.85 -11.07 35.74
CA GLY A 685 -8.56 -10.42 35.51
C GLY A 685 -7.41 -11.42 35.39
N CYS A 686 -6.30 -10.97 34.76
CA CYS A 686 -5.04 -11.72 34.75
C CYS A 686 -4.39 -11.65 36.15
N LYS A 687 -4.09 -12.79 36.73
CA LYS A 687 -3.44 -12.88 38.06
C LYS A 687 -1.93 -13.14 37.96
N HIS A 688 -1.51 -13.70 36.86
CA HIS A 688 -0.11 -14.01 36.57
C HIS A 688 0.07 -14.17 35.08
N LEU A 689 1.27 -13.88 34.56
CA LEU A 689 1.61 -14.02 33.16
C LEU A 689 2.83 -14.92 32.97
N THR A 690 2.69 -16.01 32.25
CA THR A 690 3.81 -16.89 31.89
C THR A 690 4.20 -16.71 30.43
N ILE A 691 5.46 -16.39 30.20
CA ILE A 691 6.06 -16.24 28.86
C ILE A 691 6.84 -17.50 28.54
N ILE A 692 6.51 -18.11 27.41
CA ILE A 692 7.15 -19.34 26.94
C ILE A 692 7.85 -19.04 25.61
N GLU A 693 9.17 -18.87 25.67
CA GLU A 693 9.99 -18.73 24.46
C GLU A 693 10.19 -20.10 23.79
N GLU A 694 10.25 -20.09 22.44
CA GLU A 694 10.33 -21.31 21.63
C GLU A 694 9.27 -22.37 22.03
N ALA A 695 8.01 -21.92 22.10
CA ALA A 695 6.89 -22.72 22.59
C ALA A 695 6.72 -24.07 21.86
N HIS A 696 7.21 -24.17 20.61
CA HIS A 696 7.24 -25.44 19.87
C HIS A 696 8.03 -26.56 20.58
N ARG A 697 8.91 -26.27 21.53
CA ARG A 697 9.64 -27.29 22.29
C ARG A 697 8.75 -28.17 23.14
N VAL A 698 7.64 -27.64 23.60
CA VAL A 698 6.65 -28.36 24.43
C VAL A 698 5.32 -28.61 23.72
N MET A 699 5.02 -27.85 22.68
CA MET A 699 3.76 -27.90 21.93
C MET A 699 4.01 -28.12 20.44
N SER A 700 4.96 -28.98 20.07
CA SER A 700 5.32 -29.27 18.69
C SER A 700 4.23 -30.04 17.96
N LYS A 701 3.94 -29.63 16.72
CA LYS A 701 3.12 -30.42 15.81
C LYS A 701 3.80 -31.75 15.51
N CYS A 702 3.07 -32.85 15.65
CA CYS A 702 3.51 -34.17 15.28
C CYS A 702 2.46 -34.79 14.35
N ASP A 703 2.91 -35.33 13.22
CA ASP A 703 1.98 -35.88 12.21
C ASP A 703 1.43 -37.25 12.65
N ASN A 704 2.14 -37.98 13.50
CA ASN A 704 1.69 -39.26 14.03
C ASN A 704 1.04 -39.07 15.40
N GLN A 705 -0.29 -39.24 15.45
CA GLN A 705 -1.08 -39.07 16.65
C GLN A 705 -0.89 -40.18 17.70
N GLU A 706 -0.29 -41.30 17.32
CA GLU A 706 -0.06 -42.41 18.23
C GLU A 706 1.22 -42.21 19.07
N LEU A 707 2.09 -41.33 18.63
CA LEU A 707 3.34 -41.08 19.35
C LEU A 707 3.09 -40.42 20.72
N PRO A 708 3.85 -40.79 21.74
CA PRO A 708 3.77 -40.18 23.07
C PRO A 708 3.97 -38.66 23.05
N GLN A 709 4.82 -38.15 22.14
CA GLN A 709 5.07 -36.72 21.96
C GLN A 709 3.83 -35.95 21.53
N TYR A 710 2.98 -36.55 20.65
CA TYR A 710 1.70 -35.93 20.26
C TYR A 710 0.75 -35.84 21.47
N LYS A 711 0.64 -36.93 22.23
CA LYS A 711 -0.22 -36.99 23.42
C LYS A 711 0.24 -35.97 24.47
N SER A 712 1.54 -35.81 24.65
CA SER A 712 2.12 -34.80 25.56
C SER A 712 1.83 -33.38 25.07
N ALA A 713 2.03 -33.08 23.79
CA ALA A 713 1.72 -31.77 23.22
C ALA A 713 0.22 -31.44 23.35
N MET A 714 -0.65 -32.41 23.13
CA MET A 714 -2.10 -32.26 23.35
C MET A 714 -2.44 -32.01 24.81
N MET A 715 -1.79 -32.70 25.75
CA MET A 715 -1.98 -32.46 27.18
C MET A 715 -1.64 -30.99 27.54
N PHE A 716 -0.50 -30.47 27.08
CA PHE A 716 -0.13 -29.08 27.32
C PHE A 716 -1.11 -28.11 26.66
N SER A 717 -1.62 -28.43 25.46
CA SER A 717 -2.66 -27.63 24.81
C SER A 717 -3.99 -27.60 25.59
N ASN A 718 -4.38 -28.73 26.15
CA ASN A 718 -5.58 -28.79 27.00
C ASN A 718 -5.37 -27.98 28.30
N MET A 719 -4.17 -28.09 28.91
CA MET A 719 -3.80 -27.25 30.04
C MET A 719 -3.90 -25.75 29.73
N LEU A 720 -3.54 -25.31 28.49
CA LEU A 720 -3.75 -23.94 28.06
C LEU A 720 -5.20 -23.51 28.18
N SER A 721 -6.11 -24.36 27.78
CA SER A 721 -7.55 -24.05 27.79
C SER A 721 -8.10 -23.93 29.21
N GLU A 722 -7.60 -24.77 30.11
CA GLU A 722 -8.09 -24.87 31.49
C GLU A 722 -7.48 -23.82 32.43
N ILE A 723 -6.17 -23.53 32.29
CA ILE A 723 -5.42 -22.65 33.19
C ILE A 723 -5.92 -21.21 33.17
N ARG A 724 -6.55 -20.81 32.07
CA ARG A 724 -7.22 -19.53 31.93
C ARG A 724 -8.27 -19.30 33.04
N ALA A 725 -9.02 -20.35 33.40
CA ALA A 725 -10.01 -20.25 34.44
C ALA A 725 -9.43 -19.87 35.81
N TYR A 726 -8.15 -20.10 36.00
CA TYR A 726 -7.40 -19.77 37.23
C TYR A 726 -6.68 -18.41 37.13
N GLY A 727 -6.98 -17.58 36.12
CA GLY A 727 -6.39 -16.25 35.95
C GLY A 727 -4.95 -16.26 35.42
N GLU A 728 -4.47 -17.40 34.93
CA GLU A 728 -3.14 -17.50 34.32
C GLU A 728 -3.17 -17.07 32.86
N GLY A 729 -2.37 -16.07 32.49
CA GLY A 729 -2.11 -15.67 31.12
C GLY A 729 -0.88 -16.37 30.57
N LEU A 730 -0.98 -16.89 29.35
CA LEU A 730 0.19 -17.49 28.66
C LEU A 730 0.50 -16.67 27.43
N LEU A 731 1.79 -16.28 27.29
CA LEU A 731 2.34 -15.62 26.13
C LEU A 731 3.30 -16.57 25.43
N LEU A 732 2.84 -17.15 24.34
CA LEU A 732 3.61 -18.07 23.52
C LEU A 732 4.45 -17.29 22.54
N VAL A 733 5.77 -17.43 22.60
CA VAL A 733 6.69 -16.78 21.66
C VAL A 733 7.33 -17.82 20.76
N ASP A 734 7.18 -17.65 19.45
CA ASP A 734 7.75 -18.60 18.51
C ASP A 734 8.31 -17.91 17.25
N GLN A 735 9.22 -18.59 16.55
CA GLN A 735 9.81 -18.13 15.30
C GLN A 735 9.11 -18.74 14.09
N VAL A 736 8.60 -19.97 14.24
CA VAL A 736 7.98 -20.76 13.18
C VAL A 736 6.64 -21.28 13.70
N PRO A 737 5.59 -20.45 13.61
CA PRO A 737 4.30 -20.77 14.20
C PRO A 737 3.66 -22.06 13.65
N THR A 738 3.97 -22.45 12.42
CA THR A 738 3.47 -23.72 11.84
C THR A 738 4.02 -24.98 12.50
N ARG A 739 5.07 -24.85 13.32
CA ARG A 739 5.58 -25.94 14.17
C ARG A 739 4.71 -26.17 15.42
N LEU A 740 3.94 -25.19 15.82
CA LEU A 740 3.00 -25.34 16.92
C LEU A 740 1.80 -26.21 16.53
N ILE A 741 1.26 -26.95 17.50
CA ILE A 741 0.00 -27.63 17.29
C ILE A 741 -1.10 -26.61 16.97
N PRO A 742 -2.02 -26.93 16.05
CA PRO A 742 -3.07 -25.97 15.62
C PRO A 742 -3.89 -25.42 16.78
N ASP A 743 -4.13 -26.22 17.81
CA ASP A 743 -4.95 -25.82 18.97
C ASP A 743 -4.26 -24.74 19.82
N ALA A 744 -2.93 -24.75 19.93
CA ALA A 744 -2.18 -23.68 20.60
C ALA A 744 -2.36 -22.33 19.87
N ILE A 745 -2.42 -22.34 18.53
CA ILE A 745 -2.66 -21.13 17.73
C ILE A 745 -4.12 -20.66 17.88
N LYS A 746 -5.06 -21.59 17.86
CA LYS A 746 -6.50 -21.26 17.93
C LYS A 746 -6.92 -20.75 19.30
N ASN A 747 -6.34 -21.30 20.38
CA ASN A 747 -6.69 -20.96 21.76
C ASN A 747 -6.07 -19.64 22.24
N THR A 748 -5.21 -19.00 21.45
CA THR A 748 -4.68 -17.67 21.74
C THR A 748 -5.55 -16.58 21.13
N ASN A 749 -6.14 -15.72 21.97
CA ASN A 749 -7.03 -14.64 21.51
C ASN A 749 -6.28 -13.42 20.95
N LEU A 750 -5.18 -13.05 21.61
CA LEU A 750 -4.34 -11.95 21.16
C LEU A 750 -3.18 -12.50 20.33
N LYS A 751 -3.04 -12.01 19.12
CA LYS A 751 -1.94 -12.41 18.23
C LYS A 751 -1.14 -11.18 17.81
N ILE A 752 0.16 -11.23 18.01
CA ILE A 752 1.13 -10.18 17.65
C ILE A 752 2.11 -10.79 16.67
N ILE A 753 2.10 -10.30 15.44
CA ILE A 753 2.90 -10.87 14.37
C ILE A 753 3.94 -9.85 13.90
N HIS A 754 5.19 -10.14 14.19
CA HIS A 754 6.32 -9.50 13.55
C HIS A 754 6.59 -10.12 12.18
N ARG A 755 7.66 -9.69 11.53
CA ARG A 755 8.03 -10.20 10.21
C ARG A 755 8.15 -11.73 10.21
N LEU A 756 7.41 -12.38 9.30
CA LEU A 756 7.54 -13.78 8.91
C LEU A 756 7.82 -13.84 7.42
N VAL A 757 8.83 -14.60 7.00
CA VAL A 757 9.25 -14.66 5.59
C VAL A 757 8.62 -15.85 4.88
N ALA A 758 8.43 -16.97 5.59
CA ALA A 758 7.81 -18.16 5.03
C ALA A 758 6.31 -17.91 4.75
N GLU A 759 5.87 -18.23 3.55
CA GLU A 759 4.50 -17.96 3.10
C GLU A 759 3.47 -18.79 3.87
N ASP A 760 3.79 -20.04 4.17
CA ASP A 760 2.96 -20.95 4.96
C ASP A 760 2.73 -20.44 6.39
N ASP A 761 3.76 -19.93 7.04
CA ASP A 761 3.67 -19.30 8.36
C ASP A 761 2.81 -18.05 8.32
N ALA A 762 3.09 -17.14 7.37
CA ALA A 762 2.35 -15.88 7.22
C ALA A 762 0.86 -16.15 6.88
N LYS A 763 0.60 -17.18 6.07
CA LYS A 763 -0.75 -17.60 5.70
C LYS A 763 -1.49 -18.19 6.90
N ALA A 764 -0.92 -19.19 7.58
CA ALA A 764 -1.56 -19.89 8.68
C ALA A 764 -1.95 -18.91 9.82
N ILE A 765 -1.04 -18.03 10.20
CA ILE A 765 -1.32 -17.04 11.25
C ILE A 765 -2.26 -15.95 10.73
N GLY A 766 -2.06 -15.43 9.53
CA GLY A 766 -2.93 -14.41 8.97
C GLY A 766 -4.38 -14.86 8.86
N GLU A 767 -4.63 -16.11 8.47
CA GLU A 767 -5.97 -16.70 8.46
C GLU A 767 -6.56 -16.83 9.87
N SER A 768 -5.75 -17.20 10.86
CA SER A 768 -6.19 -17.26 12.25
C SER A 768 -6.51 -15.90 12.87
N MET A 769 -6.02 -14.80 12.27
CA MET A 769 -6.30 -13.42 12.66
C MET A 769 -7.43 -12.78 11.83
N GLY A 770 -7.96 -13.48 10.81
CA GLY A 770 -8.95 -12.93 9.90
C GLY A 770 -8.40 -11.89 8.92
N LEU A 771 -7.08 -11.89 8.64
CA LEU A 771 -6.46 -10.93 7.73
C LEU A 771 -6.89 -11.16 6.28
N SER A 772 -7.17 -10.07 5.55
CA SER A 772 -7.37 -10.12 4.10
C SER A 772 -6.09 -10.59 3.38
N LYS A 773 -6.21 -10.95 2.11
CA LYS A 773 -5.05 -11.36 1.31
C LYS A 773 -4.02 -10.22 1.22
N GLU A 774 -4.49 -9.00 1.03
CA GLU A 774 -3.67 -7.78 0.94
C GLU A 774 -2.96 -7.49 2.27
N GLN A 775 -3.65 -7.63 3.39
CA GLN A 775 -3.06 -7.46 4.73
C GLN A 775 -1.99 -8.51 5.02
N ARG A 776 -2.19 -9.77 4.60
CA ARG A 776 -1.19 -10.83 4.76
C ARG A 776 0.10 -10.56 3.99
N MET A 777 0.02 -9.91 2.82
CA MET A 777 1.18 -9.56 1.99
C MET A 777 2.15 -8.56 2.65
N ILE A 778 1.74 -7.86 3.71
CA ILE A 778 2.63 -6.95 4.44
C ILE A 778 3.52 -7.69 5.45
N ILE A 779 3.08 -8.84 5.97
CA ILE A 779 3.80 -9.58 7.02
C ILE A 779 5.27 -9.83 6.65
N PRO A 780 5.61 -10.31 5.44
CA PRO A 780 7.00 -10.50 5.04
C PRO A 780 7.80 -9.21 4.89
N LYS A 781 7.11 -8.07 4.75
CA LYS A 781 7.72 -6.75 4.50
C LYS A 781 7.85 -5.89 5.76
N LEU A 782 7.34 -6.35 6.89
CA LEU A 782 7.43 -5.62 8.16
C LEU A 782 8.88 -5.28 8.52
N LEU A 783 9.11 -4.05 8.93
CA LEU A 783 10.42 -3.60 9.40
C LEU A 783 10.63 -4.02 10.86
N THR A 784 11.89 -4.02 11.33
CA THR A 784 12.23 -4.30 12.73
C THR A 784 11.44 -3.41 13.68
N GLY A 785 10.77 -4.03 14.64
CA GLY A 785 9.91 -3.38 15.62
C GLY A 785 8.53 -2.99 15.08
N GLN A 786 8.16 -3.37 13.86
CA GLN A 786 6.79 -3.32 13.38
C GLN A 786 6.10 -4.67 13.61
N CYS A 787 4.80 -4.63 13.86
CA CYS A 787 3.98 -5.82 14.00
C CYS A 787 2.54 -5.56 13.53
N VAL A 788 1.86 -6.65 13.20
CA VAL A 788 0.40 -6.66 13.03
C VAL A 788 -0.20 -7.32 14.27
N ILE A 789 -1.21 -6.70 14.83
CA ILE A 789 -1.90 -7.19 16.02
C ILE A 789 -3.40 -7.22 15.79
N ASN A 790 -4.05 -8.27 16.25
CA ASN A 790 -5.50 -8.27 16.40
C ASN A 790 -5.88 -7.95 17.83
N SER A 791 -7.02 -7.30 18.00
CA SER A 791 -7.58 -7.06 19.33
C SER A 791 -8.69 -8.09 19.61
N SER A 792 -8.65 -8.69 20.78
CA SER A 792 -9.76 -9.54 21.23
C SER A 792 -11.02 -8.75 21.65
N LEU A 793 -10.92 -7.42 21.71
CA LEU A 793 -12.03 -6.51 22.02
C LEU A 793 -12.81 -6.09 20.77
N SER A 794 -12.19 -6.15 19.61
CA SER A 794 -12.79 -5.81 18.34
C SER A 794 -12.36 -6.82 17.27
N THR A 795 -13.09 -6.87 16.18
CA THR A 795 -12.71 -7.66 15.00
C THR A 795 -11.58 -6.99 14.20
N ASP A 796 -11.10 -5.83 14.68
CA ASP A 796 -10.14 -5.01 13.99
C ASP A 796 -8.73 -5.55 14.11
N THR A 797 -7.95 -5.29 13.08
CA THR A 797 -6.52 -5.57 13.04
C THR A 797 -5.75 -4.26 12.84
N TYR A 798 -4.63 -4.14 13.53
CA TYR A 798 -3.85 -2.92 13.59
C TYR A 798 -2.41 -3.19 13.14
N TRP A 799 -1.82 -2.23 12.48
CA TRP A 799 -0.41 -2.25 12.13
C TRP A 799 0.33 -1.25 13.03
N LEU A 800 1.32 -1.73 13.77
CA LEU A 800 1.97 -0.97 14.84
C LEU A 800 3.47 -0.83 14.65
N LYS A 801 4.01 0.24 15.19
CA LYS A 801 5.43 0.39 15.54
C LYS A 801 5.55 0.27 17.06
N VAL A 802 6.16 -0.81 17.53
CA VAL A 802 6.36 -1.08 18.95
C VAL A 802 7.37 -0.11 19.54
N ASN A 803 7.09 0.39 20.73
CA ASN A 803 7.99 1.27 21.47
C ASN A 803 9.30 0.53 21.82
N LYS A 804 10.42 1.21 21.66
CA LYS A 804 11.72 0.63 22.03
C LYS A 804 11.89 0.68 23.55
N VAL A 805 12.08 -0.47 24.17
CA VAL A 805 12.46 -0.56 25.58
C VAL A 805 13.95 -0.16 25.69
N LYS A 806 14.23 0.76 26.62
CA LYS A 806 15.58 1.27 26.88
C LYS A 806 16.36 0.34 27.83
#